data_cb844fe1a6311614cc43265bf5e2ffd2
#
_entry.id   cb844fe1a6311614cc43265bf5e2ffd2
#
_cell.length_a   1.000
_cell.length_b   1.000
_cell.length_c   1.000
_cell.angle_alpha   90.00
_cell.angle_beta   90.00
_cell.angle_gamma   90.00
#
_symmetry.space_group_name_H-M   'P 1'
#
loop_
_entity.id
_entity.type
_entity.pdbx_description
1 polymer ?
#
loop_
_entity_poly.entity_id
_entity_poly.type
_entity_poly.pdbx_seq_one_letter_code
_entity_poly.pdbx_strand_id
1 'polypeptide(L)'
;MIGGLLKKIFGTKNDREVKALRKIVDQINALEPEYEKLSDEDLRHKTDIFKERLANGETLDDILVEAFATVREASKRVLGLRHYDVQLIGGIVLHQGKITEMKTGEGKTLVATCPVYLNALAGKGVHVITVNDYLAKRDRDQMSRLYGFLGLSSGVILNGLPTEQRKRSYESDITYGTNSEFGFDYLRDNMVSDMKNKVQRELNFCIVDEVDSILIDEARTPLIISGAAEDKIKWYQVSFQVVSMLTRSFETEKIKNIKEKKAMNIPDEKWGDYEVDEKSRTVVLTEKGVKRVEKILKIDNLYSPEHVELTHFLNQALKAKELFKRDRDYLVRENGEVVIIDEFTGRAMEGRRYSDGLHQAIEAKEGVNIAAENQTLATITLQNYFRMYKKLSGMTGTAETEATEFMHTYGLEVIVIPTNLPVIRRDNADLVYKTKNGKIKSIIDRIEALYEKGQPVLVGTISIKSSEELSELLKKRGVPHNVLNAKFHAQEAEIVAQAGRYKAVTIATNMAGRGTDIMLGGNPEFMALDEVGSRDDERFPEVLAKYQEQCKIEKEQVLALGGLFILGTERHESRRIDNQLRGRSGRQGDPGESEFYLSLEDDLMRLFGSERVSVWMERLKLPEDEPITHGMINSAIEKAQKKIEARNFGIRKSLLEFDDVMNLQRKAIYENRNEALGTDNLKDKILGMLKDIITAKVYEKFAAEHKEDWDIDGLNEYLEDFYVYEEEDEKAYLKDTKEGYAERVYNALVSQYNKKEEEIGSGLLRNLEKYILLEVVDNKWREHLKALDGLRESIYLRAYGQRDPVTEYKIISSQIFEEMISHIKEQTTSFLFKVAVKTEEERQSVEEFEEEDVKKVNSEESCPCGSGKPYNKCCGR
;
A
#
# COMPACT_ATOMS: atom_id res chain seq x y z
N MET A 1 -34.58 -20.53 15.28
CA MET A 1 -34.57 -22.03 15.30
C MET A 1 -34.67 -22.63 13.89
N ILE A 2 -35.60 -22.19 13.05
CA ILE A 2 -35.82 -22.75 11.69
C ILE A 2 -34.59 -22.60 10.79
N GLY A 3 -33.89 -21.45 10.80
CA GLY A 3 -32.68 -21.22 10.03
C GLY A 3 -31.48 -22.12 10.40
N GLY A 4 -31.39 -22.56 11.66
CA GLY A 4 -30.34 -23.50 12.13
C GLY A 4 -30.61 -24.94 11.70
N LEU A 5 -31.88 -25.32 11.57
CA LEU A 5 -32.26 -26.66 11.11
C LEU A 5 -32.06 -26.80 9.58
N LEU A 6 -32.41 -25.75 8.84
CA LEU A 6 -32.18 -25.68 7.37
C LEU A 6 -30.67 -25.71 7.04
N LYS A 7 -29.82 -25.01 7.82
CA LYS A 7 -28.37 -25.08 7.66
C LYS A 7 -27.80 -26.50 7.91
N LYS A 8 -28.36 -27.25 8.86
CA LYS A 8 -27.92 -28.65 9.13
C LYS A 8 -28.33 -29.62 8.04
N ILE A 9 -29.45 -29.37 7.32
CA ILE A 9 -29.98 -30.29 6.28
C ILE A 9 -29.41 -29.98 4.91
N PHE A 10 -29.29 -28.69 4.53
CA PHE A 10 -28.89 -28.26 3.20
C PHE A 10 -27.44 -27.72 3.13
N GLY A 11 -26.71 -27.68 4.25
CA GLY A 11 -25.40 -27.06 4.33
C GLY A 11 -25.43 -25.52 4.14
N THR A 12 -24.30 -24.87 4.35
CA THR A 12 -24.09 -23.46 4.02
C THR A 12 -23.95 -23.27 2.50
N LYS A 13 -23.94 -22.03 2.01
CA LYS A 13 -23.59 -21.73 0.61
C LYS A 13 -22.19 -22.26 0.30
N ASN A 14 -21.25 -22.05 1.22
CA ASN A 14 -19.87 -22.54 1.12
C ASN A 14 -19.79 -24.06 0.98
N ASP A 15 -20.53 -24.83 1.79
CA ASP A 15 -20.52 -26.30 1.74
C ASP A 15 -21.02 -26.84 0.39
N ARG A 16 -22.03 -26.18 -0.19
CA ARG A 16 -22.58 -26.55 -1.49
C ARG A 16 -21.60 -26.28 -2.62
N GLU A 17 -20.88 -25.14 -2.55
CA GLU A 17 -19.88 -24.75 -3.53
C GLU A 17 -18.67 -25.67 -3.49
N VAL A 18 -18.13 -25.93 -2.29
CA VAL A 18 -17.03 -26.90 -2.09
C VAL A 18 -17.43 -28.29 -2.59
N LYS A 19 -18.70 -28.71 -2.36
CA LYS A 19 -19.19 -30.00 -2.87
C LYS A 19 -19.30 -30.04 -4.39
N ALA A 20 -19.64 -28.91 -5.02
CA ALA A 20 -19.68 -28.81 -6.49
C ALA A 20 -18.28 -28.90 -7.08
N LEU A 21 -17.30 -28.20 -6.47
CA LEU A 21 -15.90 -28.20 -6.90
C LEU A 21 -15.25 -29.58 -6.72
N ARG A 22 -15.66 -30.35 -5.71
CA ARG A 22 -15.15 -31.71 -5.48
C ARG A 22 -15.41 -32.64 -6.68
N LYS A 23 -16.50 -32.46 -7.43
CA LYS A 23 -16.76 -33.22 -8.63
C LYS A 23 -15.73 -32.98 -9.75
N ILE A 24 -15.21 -31.75 -9.83
CA ILE A 24 -14.13 -31.43 -10.79
C ILE A 24 -12.83 -32.08 -10.34
N VAL A 25 -12.57 -32.09 -9.01
CA VAL A 25 -11.40 -32.79 -8.45
C VAL A 25 -11.48 -34.29 -8.68
N ASP A 26 -12.68 -34.91 -8.60
CA ASP A 26 -12.87 -36.33 -8.92
C ASP A 26 -12.49 -36.63 -10.38
N GLN A 27 -12.77 -35.70 -11.33
CA GLN A 27 -12.33 -35.83 -12.73
C GLN A 27 -10.81 -35.71 -12.87
N ILE A 28 -10.17 -34.80 -12.13
CA ILE A 28 -8.71 -34.67 -12.10
C ILE A 28 -8.07 -35.92 -11.53
N ASN A 29 -8.65 -36.49 -10.47
CA ASN A 29 -8.18 -37.75 -9.84
C ASN A 29 -8.30 -38.92 -10.81
N ALA A 30 -9.36 -38.95 -11.65
CA ALA A 30 -9.54 -40.02 -12.61
C ALA A 30 -8.46 -40.04 -13.70
N LEU A 31 -7.85 -38.91 -14.02
CA LEU A 31 -6.75 -38.79 -14.97
C LEU A 31 -5.38 -39.16 -14.39
N GLU A 32 -5.22 -39.21 -13.07
CA GLU A 32 -3.91 -39.45 -12.43
C GLU A 32 -3.20 -40.72 -12.92
N PRO A 33 -3.86 -41.90 -13.00
CA PRO A 33 -3.21 -43.11 -13.46
C PRO A 33 -2.73 -43.09 -14.92
N GLU A 34 -3.35 -42.25 -15.76
CA GLU A 34 -2.92 -42.01 -17.15
C GLU A 34 -1.69 -41.12 -17.17
N TYR A 35 -1.71 -40.01 -16.40
CA TYR A 35 -0.62 -39.05 -16.39
C TYR A 35 0.64 -39.57 -15.72
N GLU A 36 0.55 -40.48 -14.75
CA GLU A 36 1.69 -41.21 -14.18
C GLU A 36 2.49 -42.03 -15.18
N LYS A 37 1.84 -42.49 -16.29
CA LYS A 37 2.49 -43.30 -17.33
C LYS A 37 3.17 -42.45 -18.41
N LEU A 38 2.88 -41.18 -18.48
CA LEU A 38 3.47 -40.29 -19.48
C LEU A 38 4.99 -40.14 -19.22
N SER A 39 5.75 -40.04 -20.32
CA SER A 39 7.15 -39.64 -20.22
C SER A 39 7.27 -38.18 -19.81
N ASP A 40 8.44 -37.75 -19.36
CA ASP A 40 8.67 -36.31 -19.06
C ASP A 40 8.50 -35.43 -20.30
N GLU A 41 8.83 -35.94 -21.50
CA GLU A 41 8.66 -35.23 -22.75
C GLU A 41 7.16 -35.11 -23.10
N ASP A 42 6.38 -36.17 -22.97
CA ASP A 42 4.95 -36.16 -23.24
C ASP A 42 4.22 -35.23 -22.25
N LEU A 43 4.60 -35.27 -20.97
CA LEU A 43 4.02 -34.40 -19.95
C LEU A 43 4.32 -32.92 -20.23
N ARG A 44 5.55 -32.60 -20.67
CA ARG A 44 5.95 -31.27 -21.11
C ARG A 44 5.19 -30.82 -22.36
N HIS A 45 5.05 -31.70 -23.34
CA HIS A 45 4.35 -31.44 -24.61
C HIS A 45 2.85 -31.12 -24.39
N LYS A 46 2.24 -31.54 -23.27
CA LYS A 46 0.86 -31.13 -22.92
C LYS A 46 0.70 -29.60 -22.93
N THR A 47 1.72 -28.85 -22.57
CA THR A 47 1.69 -27.37 -22.60
C THR A 47 1.47 -26.81 -24.00
N ASP A 48 2.14 -27.38 -25.01
CA ASP A 48 1.99 -26.99 -26.42
C ASP A 48 0.60 -27.33 -26.94
N ILE A 49 0.11 -28.52 -26.59
CA ILE A 49 -1.25 -28.97 -26.94
C ILE A 49 -2.30 -28.02 -26.36
N PHE A 50 -2.18 -27.62 -25.12
CA PHE A 50 -3.14 -26.69 -24.51
C PHE A 50 -3.09 -25.30 -25.15
N LYS A 51 -1.88 -24.79 -25.47
CA LYS A 51 -1.73 -23.52 -26.21
C LYS A 51 -2.39 -23.59 -27.60
N GLU A 52 -2.24 -24.70 -28.29
CA GLU A 52 -2.88 -24.91 -29.59
C GLU A 52 -4.41 -24.99 -29.48
N ARG A 53 -4.95 -25.71 -28.49
CA ARG A 53 -6.39 -25.78 -28.20
C ARG A 53 -6.98 -24.40 -27.91
N LEU A 54 -6.30 -23.59 -27.11
CA LEU A 54 -6.70 -22.21 -26.83
C LEU A 54 -6.65 -21.32 -28.07
N ALA A 55 -5.66 -21.51 -28.96
CA ALA A 55 -5.57 -20.79 -30.22
C ALA A 55 -6.72 -21.21 -31.20
N ASN A 56 -7.21 -22.44 -31.09
CA ASN A 56 -8.34 -22.97 -31.85
C ASN A 56 -9.70 -22.58 -31.23
N GLY A 57 -9.74 -21.81 -30.13
CA GLY A 57 -10.96 -21.22 -29.58
C GLY A 57 -11.55 -21.92 -28.36
N GLU A 58 -10.89 -22.95 -27.82
CA GLU A 58 -11.26 -23.49 -26.50
C GLU A 58 -10.98 -22.47 -25.39
N THR A 59 -11.70 -22.58 -24.30
CA THR A 59 -11.53 -21.71 -23.10
C THR A 59 -10.58 -22.34 -22.07
N LEU A 60 -10.12 -21.53 -21.13
CA LEU A 60 -9.32 -22.03 -20.00
C LEU A 60 -10.12 -23.04 -19.14
N ASP A 61 -11.44 -22.88 -19.05
CA ASP A 61 -12.31 -23.81 -18.32
C ASP A 61 -12.39 -25.18 -18.99
N ASP A 62 -12.36 -25.25 -20.33
CA ASP A 62 -12.43 -26.51 -21.10
C ASP A 62 -11.17 -27.37 -20.85
N ILE A 63 -10.01 -26.76 -20.68
CA ILE A 63 -8.74 -27.48 -20.47
C ILE A 63 -8.36 -27.61 -18.98
N LEU A 64 -9.16 -27.05 -18.04
CA LEU A 64 -8.83 -26.95 -16.61
C LEU A 64 -8.47 -28.31 -16.01
N VAL A 65 -9.30 -29.33 -16.22
CA VAL A 65 -9.14 -30.67 -15.63
C VAL A 65 -7.80 -31.29 -16.04
N GLU A 66 -7.49 -31.26 -17.33
CA GLU A 66 -6.26 -31.79 -17.89
C GLU A 66 -5.02 -30.98 -17.45
N ALA A 67 -5.13 -29.64 -17.44
CA ALA A 67 -4.06 -28.74 -17.00
C ALA A 67 -3.70 -28.96 -15.53
N PHE A 68 -4.71 -29.09 -14.65
CA PHE A 68 -4.48 -29.39 -13.23
C PHE A 68 -3.86 -30.77 -13.02
N ALA A 69 -4.29 -31.78 -13.79
CA ALA A 69 -3.66 -33.12 -13.75
C ALA A 69 -2.18 -33.05 -14.19
N THR A 70 -1.87 -32.25 -15.23
CA THR A 70 -0.50 -32.01 -15.70
C THR A 70 0.37 -31.42 -14.62
N VAL A 71 -0.08 -30.32 -13.97
CA VAL A 71 0.67 -29.64 -12.90
C VAL A 71 0.87 -30.55 -11.70
N ARG A 72 -0.15 -31.32 -11.30
CA ARG A 72 -0.08 -32.25 -10.16
C ARG A 72 0.98 -33.32 -10.37
N GLU A 73 1.03 -33.95 -11.55
CA GLU A 73 2.03 -34.96 -11.88
C GLU A 73 3.44 -34.32 -12.01
N ALA A 74 3.55 -33.20 -12.70
CA ALA A 74 4.82 -32.48 -12.80
C ALA A 74 5.36 -32.04 -11.42
N SER A 75 4.50 -31.56 -10.53
CA SER A 75 4.86 -31.21 -9.16
C SER A 75 5.37 -32.42 -8.35
N LYS A 76 4.72 -33.56 -8.50
CA LYS A 76 5.16 -34.81 -7.87
C LYS A 76 6.56 -35.21 -8.33
N ARG A 77 6.87 -35.11 -9.64
CA ARG A 77 8.18 -35.47 -10.21
C ARG A 77 9.27 -34.46 -9.84
N VAL A 78 8.98 -33.16 -9.98
CA VAL A 78 10.00 -32.10 -9.89
C VAL A 78 10.24 -31.62 -8.47
N LEU A 79 9.16 -31.50 -7.66
CA LEU A 79 9.20 -30.97 -6.30
C LEU A 79 9.05 -32.07 -5.24
N GLY A 80 8.65 -33.29 -5.60
CA GLY A 80 8.30 -34.36 -4.65
C GLY A 80 6.98 -34.08 -3.92
N LEU A 81 6.17 -33.14 -4.41
CA LEU A 81 4.95 -32.67 -3.73
C LEU A 81 3.72 -32.98 -4.60
N ARG A 82 2.87 -33.91 -4.11
CA ARG A 82 1.59 -34.19 -4.75
C ARG A 82 0.49 -33.31 -4.14
N HIS A 83 -0.27 -32.59 -4.95
CA HIS A 83 -1.40 -31.79 -4.48
C HIS A 83 -2.47 -32.66 -3.82
N TYR A 84 -2.93 -32.24 -2.64
CA TYR A 84 -4.12 -32.82 -2.00
C TYR A 84 -5.40 -32.35 -2.69
N ASP A 85 -6.49 -33.08 -2.51
CA ASP A 85 -7.78 -32.72 -3.10
C ASP A 85 -8.28 -31.34 -2.64
N VAL A 86 -8.07 -30.99 -1.37
CA VAL A 86 -8.40 -29.67 -0.84
C VAL A 86 -7.58 -28.56 -1.47
N GLN A 87 -6.34 -28.84 -1.87
CA GLN A 87 -5.47 -27.90 -2.57
C GLN A 87 -5.93 -27.69 -4.02
N LEU A 88 -6.39 -28.74 -4.70
CA LEU A 88 -6.98 -28.62 -6.03
C LEU A 88 -8.28 -27.78 -5.98
N ILE A 89 -9.15 -27.99 -4.97
CA ILE A 89 -10.34 -27.16 -4.76
C ILE A 89 -9.92 -25.70 -4.61
N GLY A 90 -8.92 -25.41 -3.76
CA GLY A 90 -8.38 -24.04 -3.58
C GLY A 90 -7.88 -23.44 -4.89
N GLY A 91 -7.16 -24.22 -5.70
CA GLY A 91 -6.68 -23.80 -7.01
C GLY A 91 -7.80 -23.46 -8.00
N ILE A 92 -8.88 -24.23 -8.01
CA ILE A 92 -10.06 -23.97 -8.86
C ILE A 92 -10.75 -22.67 -8.41
N VAL A 93 -10.90 -22.44 -7.10
CA VAL A 93 -11.47 -21.20 -6.56
C VAL A 93 -10.63 -19.98 -6.97
N LEU A 94 -9.30 -20.07 -6.93
CA LEU A 94 -8.41 -19.02 -7.42
C LEU A 94 -8.59 -18.77 -8.93
N HIS A 95 -8.71 -19.83 -9.74
CA HIS A 95 -8.97 -19.69 -11.16
C HIS A 95 -10.30 -18.97 -11.44
N GLN A 96 -11.32 -19.18 -10.61
CA GLN A 96 -12.63 -18.51 -10.71
C GLN A 96 -12.61 -17.02 -10.32
N GLY A 97 -11.46 -16.45 -9.94
CA GLY A 97 -11.38 -15.05 -9.51
C GLY A 97 -12.01 -14.82 -8.12
N LYS A 98 -11.82 -15.75 -7.19
CA LYS A 98 -12.33 -15.69 -5.82
C LYS A 98 -11.19 -15.75 -4.81
N ILE A 99 -11.53 -15.55 -3.53
CA ILE A 99 -10.59 -15.71 -2.41
C ILE A 99 -10.72 -17.12 -1.84
N THR A 100 -9.58 -17.80 -1.78
CA THR A 100 -9.45 -19.10 -1.13
C THR A 100 -8.97 -18.90 0.31
N GLU A 101 -9.85 -19.15 1.30
CA GLU A 101 -9.39 -19.24 2.68
C GLU A 101 -8.93 -20.68 2.98
N MET A 102 -7.63 -20.87 3.13
CA MET A 102 -7.02 -22.12 3.59
C MET A 102 -6.18 -21.84 4.82
N LYS A 103 -6.37 -22.64 5.87
CA LYS A 103 -5.64 -22.45 7.12
C LYS A 103 -4.13 -22.44 6.89
N THR A 104 -3.41 -21.76 7.76
CA THR A 104 -1.94 -21.70 7.69
C THR A 104 -1.36 -23.11 7.78
N GLY A 105 -0.35 -23.41 6.95
CA GLY A 105 0.25 -24.74 6.87
C GLY A 105 -0.44 -25.70 5.89
N GLU A 106 -1.51 -25.29 5.17
CA GLU A 106 -2.16 -26.12 4.14
C GLU A 106 -1.48 -26.05 2.76
N GLY A 107 -0.32 -25.40 2.65
CA GLY A 107 0.49 -25.36 1.41
C GLY A 107 -0.06 -24.44 0.33
N LYS A 108 -0.52 -23.23 0.68
CA LYS A 108 -1.07 -22.24 -0.26
C LYS A 108 -0.16 -21.94 -1.46
N THR A 109 1.17 -21.86 -1.25
CA THR A 109 2.14 -21.67 -2.34
C THR A 109 2.02 -22.75 -3.42
N LEU A 110 1.82 -24.00 -3.02
CA LEU A 110 1.60 -25.12 -3.96
C LEU A 110 0.23 -25.05 -4.63
N VAL A 111 -0.81 -24.62 -3.89
CA VAL A 111 -2.18 -24.42 -4.43
C VAL A 111 -2.16 -23.46 -5.60
N ALA A 112 -1.41 -22.36 -5.49
CA ALA A 112 -1.33 -21.33 -6.54
C ALA A 112 -0.75 -21.87 -7.85
N THR A 113 0.05 -22.94 -7.85
CA THR A 113 0.72 -23.43 -9.06
C THR A 113 -0.23 -23.86 -10.17
N CYS A 114 -1.34 -24.52 -9.83
CA CYS A 114 -2.33 -24.98 -10.80
C CYS A 114 -3.01 -23.82 -11.54
N PRO A 115 -3.65 -22.84 -10.86
CA PRO A 115 -4.28 -21.72 -11.55
C PRO A 115 -3.27 -20.78 -12.21
N VAL A 116 -2.05 -20.64 -11.69
CA VAL A 116 -0.97 -19.87 -12.31
C VAL A 116 -0.60 -20.50 -13.66
N TYR A 117 -0.32 -21.80 -13.69
CA TYR A 117 -0.03 -22.51 -14.95
C TYR A 117 -1.16 -22.36 -15.95
N LEU A 118 -2.39 -22.68 -15.57
CA LEU A 118 -3.55 -22.63 -16.46
C LEU A 118 -3.73 -21.24 -17.08
N ASN A 119 -3.64 -20.17 -16.28
CA ASN A 119 -3.84 -18.82 -16.80
C ASN A 119 -2.62 -18.30 -17.60
N ALA A 120 -1.41 -18.79 -17.32
CA ALA A 120 -0.20 -18.46 -18.08
C ALA A 120 -0.24 -18.99 -19.52
N LEU A 121 -0.94 -20.10 -19.77
CA LEU A 121 -1.12 -20.67 -21.13
C LEU A 121 -1.74 -19.66 -22.11
N ALA A 122 -2.51 -18.69 -21.63
CA ALA A 122 -3.09 -17.63 -22.46
C ALA A 122 -2.05 -16.62 -23.00
N GLY A 123 -0.80 -16.67 -22.56
CA GLY A 123 0.30 -15.78 -23.01
C GLY A 123 0.17 -14.30 -22.60
N LYS A 124 -0.79 -13.97 -21.72
CA LYS A 124 -1.09 -12.58 -21.32
C LYS A 124 -0.39 -12.15 -20.03
N GLY A 125 0.40 -13.03 -19.42
CA GLY A 125 1.06 -12.80 -18.13
C GLY A 125 0.17 -13.07 -16.91
N VAL A 126 0.80 -13.67 -15.90
CA VAL A 126 0.19 -13.92 -14.59
C VAL A 126 1.08 -13.31 -13.52
N HIS A 127 0.49 -12.53 -12.61
CA HIS A 127 1.18 -11.95 -11.49
C HIS A 127 0.84 -12.68 -10.19
N VAL A 128 1.87 -13.05 -9.43
CA VAL A 128 1.74 -13.62 -8.09
C VAL A 128 2.34 -12.63 -7.10
N ILE A 129 1.47 -12.02 -6.31
CA ILE A 129 1.83 -10.89 -5.44
C ILE A 129 1.83 -11.35 -3.98
N THR A 130 2.91 -11.05 -3.27
CA THR A 130 3.09 -11.37 -1.86
C THR A 130 3.53 -10.15 -1.06
N VAL A 131 3.69 -10.30 0.26
CA VAL A 131 3.87 -9.19 1.20
C VAL A 131 5.31 -8.68 1.32
N ASN A 132 6.33 -9.41 0.83
CA ASN A 132 7.72 -8.96 0.89
C ASN A 132 8.62 -9.63 -0.15
N ASP A 133 9.79 -9.04 -0.39
CA ASP A 133 10.78 -9.48 -1.38
C ASP A 133 11.34 -10.88 -1.10
N TYR A 134 11.51 -11.22 0.19
CA TYR A 134 12.01 -12.54 0.57
C TYR A 134 11.06 -13.66 0.10
N LEU A 135 9.76 -13.51 0.39
CA LEU A 135 8.74 -14.47 -0.04
C LEU A 135 8.61 -14.51 -1.56
N ALA A 136 8.60 -13.34 -2.22
CA ALA A 136 8.52 -13.26 -3.67
C ALA A 136 9.67 -14.02 -4.35
N LYS A 137 10.90 -13.83 -3.87
CA LYS A 137 12.09 -14.51 -4.38
C LYS A 137 12.07 -16.01 -4.06
N ARG A 138 11.81 -16.38 -2.80
CA ARG A 138 11.75 -17.79 -2.35
C ARG A 138 10.74 -18.59 -3.16
N ASP A 139 9.52 -18.08 -3.28
CA ASP A 139 8.42 -18.80 -3.92
C ASP A 139 8.66 -18.91 -5.42
N ARG A 140 9.19 -17.84 -6.05
CA ARG A 140 9.59 -17.91 -7.45
C ARG A 140 10.70 -18.92 -7.66
N ASP A 141 11.75 -18.91 -6.85
CA ASP A 141 12.90 -19.82 -7.01
C ASP A 141 12.49 -21.29 -6.83
N GLN A 142 11.59 -21.56 -5.89
CA GLN A 142 11.06 -22.90 -5.68
C GLN A 142 10.12 -23.35 -6.80
N MET A 143 9.16 -22.52 -7.21
CA MET A 143 8.13 -22.89 -8.18
C MET A 143 8.63 -22.76 -9.63
N SER A 144 9.68 -22.00 -9.91
CA SER A 144 10.30 -21.90 -11.25
C SER A 144 10.76 -23.23 -11.79
N ARG A 145 11.15 -24.15 -10.92
CA ARG A 145 11.54 -25.52 -11.30
C ARG A 145 10.36 -26.27 -11.95
N LEU A 146 9.18 -26.14 -11.37
CA LEU A 146 7.94 -26.73 -11.88
C LEU A 146 7.51 -26.07 -13.19
N TYR A 147 7.46 -24.73 -13.22
CA TYR A 147 7.05 -23.99 -14.41
C TYR A 147 8.03 -24.19 -15.58
N GLY A 148 9.33 -24.16 -15.30
CA GLY A 148 10.37 -24.42 -16.31
C GLY A 148 10.34 -25.85 -16.85
N PHE A 149 10.03 -26.85 -16.01
CA PHE A 149 9.78 -28.21 -16.47
C PHE A 149 8.62 -28.26 -17.45
N LEU A 150 7.56 -27.50 -17.22
CA LEU A 150 6.39 -27.42 -18.11
C LEU A 150 6.57 -26.40 -19.26
N GLY A 151 7.75 -25.83 -19.45
CA GLY A 151 8.05 -24.92 -20.58
C GLY A 151 7.54 -23.49 -20.41
N LEU A 152 7.27 -23.05 -19.18
CA LEU A 152 6.88 -21.67 -18.88
C LEU A 152 8.03 -20.90 -18.19
N SER A 153 8.17 -19.63 -18.55
CA SER A 153 9.14 -18.69 -17.96
C SER A 153 8.60 -18.03 -16.69
N SER A 154 9.50 -17.72 -15.75
CA SER A 154 9.14 -17.00 -14.53
C SER A 154 10.17 -15.93 -14.15
N GLY A 155 9.69 -14.73 -13.83
CA GLY A 155 10.46 -13.59 -13.36
C GLY A 155 10.10 -13.20 -11.92
N VAL A 156 10.92 -12.33 -11.32
CA VAL A 156 10.65 -11.72 -10.02
C VAL A 156 10.97 -10.24 -10.05
N ILE A 157 10.13 -9.45 -9.39
CA ILE A 157 10.33 -8.01 -9.18
C ILE A 157 10.67 -7.80 -7.72
N LEU A 158 11.84 -7.24 -7.47
CA LEU A 158 12.36 -6.93 -6.14
C LEU A 158 12.73 -5.45 -6.07
N ASN A 159 12.85 -4.93 -4.86
CA ASN A 159 13.31 -3.57 -4.65
C ASN A 159 14.74 -3.38 -5.22
N GLY A 160 14.99 -2.22 -5.84
CA GLY A 160 16.30 -1.87 -6.39
C GLY A 160 16.69 -2.56 -7.72
N LEU A 161 15.79 -3.36 -8.33
CA LEU A 161 16.07 -3.94 -9.65
C LEU A 161 16.13 -2.85 -10.75
N PRO A 162 17.15 -2.91 -11.66
CA PRO A 162 17.22 -2.04 -12.83
C PRO A 162 16.02 -2.23 -13.77
N THR A 163 15.65 -1.17 -14.51
CA THR A 163 14.49 -1.15 -15.43
C THR A 163 14.51 -2.29 -16.45
N GLU A 164 15.66 -2.58 -17.06
CA GLU A 164 15.82 -3.67 -18.03
C GLU A 164 15.52 -5.06 -17.42
N GLN A 165 15.94 -5.30 -16.19
CA GLN A 165 15.65 -6.55 -15.50
C GLN A 165 14.18 -6.65 -15.10
N ARG A 166 13.56 -5.52 -14.69
CA ARG A 166 12.12 -5.45 -14.45
C ARG A 166 11.34 -5.82 -15.70
N LYS A 167 11.71 -5.20 -16.84
CA LYS A 167 11.06 -5.46 -18.13
C LYS A 167 11.10 -6.94 -18.53
N ARG A 168 12.29 -7.55 -18.44
CA ARG A 168 12.44 -9.01 -18.71
C ARG A 168 11.60 -9.86 -17.75
N SER A 169 11.49 -9.46 -16.49
CA SER A 169 10.66 -10.17 -15.52
C SER A 169 9.17 -10.07 -15.86
N TYR A 170 8.70 -8.89 -16.30
CA TYR A 170 7.30 -8.71 -16.75
C TYR A 170 7.02 -9.40 -18.11
N GLU A 171 8.02 -9.58 -18.97
CA GLU A 171 7.89 -10.33 -20.23
C GLU A 171 7.75 -11.84 -20.02
N SER A 172 8.11 -12.35 -18.83
CA SER A 172 7.91 -13.76 -18.47
C SER A 172 6.43 -14.13 -18.42
N ASP A 173 6.12 -15.42 -18.58
CA ASP A 173 4.74 -15.94 -18.47
C ASP A 173 4.15 -15.71 -17.07
N ILE A 174 5.02 -15.79 -16.05
CA ILE A 174 4.66 -15.66 -14.63
C ILE A 174 5.61 -14.67 -13.97
N THR A 175 5.08 -13.67 -13.24
CA THR A 175 5.89 -12.68 -12.53
C THR A 175 5.52 -12.64 -11.05
N TYR A 176 6.50 -12.89 -10.19
CA TYR A 176 6.39 -12.75 -8.75
C TYR A 176 6.86 -11.37 -8.31
N GLY A 177 6.32 -10.85 -7.20
CA GLY A 177 6.78 -9.59 -6.60
C GLY A 177 5.90 -9.13 -5.46
N THR A 178 6.19 -7.93 -4.92
CA THR A 178 5.39 -7.34 -3.84
C THR A 178 4.34 -6.38 -4.40
N ASN A 179 3.25 -6.20 -3.65
CA ASN A 179 2.19 -5.26 -3.96
C ASN A 179 2.71 -3.84 -4.22
N SER A 180 3.69 -3.39 -3.42
CA SER A 180 4.31 -2.07 -3.53
C SER A 180 5.08 -1.92 -4.84
N GLU A 181 5.94 -2.90 -5.19
CA GLU A 181 6.75 -2.83 -6.41
C GLU A 181 5.89 -2.84 -7.68
N PHE A 182 4.86 -3.70 -7.73
CA PHE A 182 3.92 -3.70 -8.85
C PHE A 182 3.17 -2.38 -8.99
N GLY A 183 2.69 -1.83 -7.89
CA GLY A 183 1.98 -0.55 -7.90
C GLY A 183 2.89 0.63 -8.22
N PHE A 184 4.13 0.65 -7.72
CA PHE A 184 5.11 1.68 -8.08
C PHE A 184 5.56 1.57 -9.54
N ASP A 185 5.71 0.36 -10.08
CA ASP A 185 6.01 0.19 -11.51
C ASP A 185 4.86 0.71 -12.38
N TYR A 186 3.59 0.49 -11.99
CA TYR A 186 2.46 1.08 -12.67
C TYR A 186 2.52 2.61 -12.68
N LEU A 187 2.86 3.23 -11.55
CA LEU A 187 2.99 4.69 -11.48
C LEU A 187 4.16 5.17 -12.34
N ARG A 188 5.34 4.52 -12.25
CA ARG A 188 6.52 4.84 -13.07
C ARG A 188 6.23 4.72 -14.57
N ASP A 189 5.54 3.67 -14.99
CA ASP A 189 5.16 3.45 -16.40
C ASP A 189 4.27 4.56 -16.97
N ASN A 190 3.52 5.25 -16.10
CA ASN A 190 2.70 6.38 -16.51
C ASN A 190 3.42 7.74 -16.38
N MET A 191 4.72 7.73 -16.05
CA MET A 191 5.57 8.91 -15.98
C MET A 191 6.72 8.89 -17.00
N VAL A 192 6.88 7.77 -17.77
CA VAL A 192 7.96 7.66 -18.77
C VAL A 192 7.73 8.58 -19.96
N SER A 193 8.82 9.06 -20.56
CA SER A 193 8.80 9.89 -21.76
C SER A 193 8.89 9.09 -23.09
N ASP A 194 9.19 7.80 -23.03
CA ASP A 194 9.24 6.89 -24.19
C ASP A 194 8.57 5.55 -23.85
N MET A 195 7.74 5.03 -24.77
CA MET A 195 7.08 3.73 -24.65
C MET A 195 8.04 2.56 -24.41
N LYS A 196 9.28 2.67 -24.91
CA LYS A 196 10.32 1.64 -24.71
C LYS A 196 10.70 1.46 -23.24
N ASN A 197 10.51 2.49 -22.42
CA ASN A 197 10.87 2.49 -21.01
C ASN A 197 9.74 1.91 -20.13
N LYS A 198 8.57 1.62 -20.67
CA LYS A 198 7.52 0.90 -19.97
C LYS A 198 7.93 -0.53 -19.70
N VAL A 199 7.65 -0.99 -18.49
CA VAL A 199 8.03 -2.33 -18.04
C VAL A 199 6.83 -3.27 -17.95
N GLN A 200 5.65 -2.79 -17.53
CA GLN A 200 4.47 -3.62 -17.36
C GLN A 200 3.72 -3.85 -18.67
N ARG A 201 3.14 -5.06 -18.79
CA ARG A 201 2.12 -5.41 -19.78
C ARG A 201 0.71 -5.11 -19.25
N GLU A 202 -0.33 -5.50 -19.99
CA GLU A 202 -1.71 -5.45 -19.51
C GLU A 202 -1.87 -6.25 -18.20
N LEU A 203 -2.64 -5.69 -17.25
CA LEU A 203 -2.97 -6.33 -16.00
C LEU A 203 -4.06 -7.40 -16.23
N ASN A 204 -3.64 -8.63 -16.54
CA ASN A 204 -4.55 -9.71 -16.94
C ASN A 204 -5.06 -10.52 -15.74
N PHE A 205 -4.22 -11.36 -15.13
CA PHE A 205 -4.58 -12.20 -13.99
C PHE A 205 -3.61 -11.99 -12.83
N CYS A 206 -4.16 -11.85 -11.62
CA CYS A 206 -3.39 -11.70 -10.40
C CYS A 206 -3.87 -12.66 -9.32
N ILE A 207 -2.93 -13.32 -8.66
CA ILE A 207 -3.14 -14.02 -7.39
C ILE A 207 -2.41 -13.24 -6.30
N VAL A 208 -3.17 -12.80 -5.28
CA VAL A 208 -2.61 -12.10 -4.11
C VAL A 208 -2.47 -13.10 -2.98
N ASP A 209 -1.22 -13.41 -2.60
CA ASP A 209 -0.94 -14.21 -1.40
C ASP A 209 -1.02 -13.33 -0.15
N GLU A 210 -1.55 -13.88 0.93
CA GLU A 210 -1.90 -13.14 2.14
C GLU A 210 -2.80 -11.92 1.82
N VAL A 211 -3.84 -12.18 1.04
CA VAL A 211 -4.74 -11.17 0.47
C VAL A 211 -5.36 -10.23 1.50
N ASP A 212 -5.60 -10.70 2.70
CA ASP A 212 -6.12 -9.92 3.82
C ASP A 212 -5.10 -8.88 4.35
N SER A 213 -3.81 -9.17 4.31
CA SER A 213 -2.78 -8.18 4.62
C SER A 213 -2.74 -7.08 3.56
N ILE A 214 -2.67 -7.48 2.30
CA ILE A 214 -2.44 -6.55 1.20
C ILE A 214 -3.69 -5.71 0.93
N LEU A 215 -4.87 -6.36 0.81
CA LEU A 215 -6.10 -5.67 0.38
C LEU A 215 -6.90 -5.06 1.54
N ILE A 216 -6.60 -5.40 2.79
CA ILE A 216 -7.29 -4.83 3.96
C ILE A 216 -6.33 -4.00 4.81
N ASP A 217 -5.25 -4.59 5.34
CA ASP A 217 -4.37 -3.90 6.31
C ASP A 217 -3.55 -2.79 5.67
N GLU A 218 -2.81 -3.12 4.60
CA GLU A 218 -1.98 -2.16 3.89
C GLU A 218 -2.78 -1.17 3.03
N ALA A 219 -4.04 -1.49 2.72
CA ALA A 219 -4.92 -0.67 1.89
C ALA A 219 -5.49 0.59 2.60
N ARG A 220 -4.85 1.03 3.67
CA ARG A 220 -5.18 2.29 4.39
C ARG A 220 -4.43 3.49 3.84
N THR A 221 -3.31 3.27 3.17
CA THR A 221 -2.46 4.31 2.61
C THR A 221 -2.29 4.09 1.12
N PRO A 222 -2.36 5.15 0.29
CA PRO A 222 -2.06 5.03 -1.13
C PRO A 222 -0.56 4.81 -1.37
N LEU A 223 -0.21 4.34 -2.55
CA LEU A 223 1.14 4.39 -3.08
C LEU A 223 1.37 5.78 -3.67
N ILE A 224 2.47 6.43 -3.30
CA ILE A 224 2.78 7.80 -3.70
C ILE A 224 4.22 7.84 -4.22
N ILE A 225 4.40 8.39 -5.41
CA ILE A 225 5.70 8.84 -5.90
C ILE A 225 5.76 10.34 -5.68
N SER A 226 6.78 10.80 -4.97
CA SER A 226 6.97 12.21 -4.66
C SER A 226 8.30 12.73 -5.19
N GLY A 227 8.35 14.02 -5.49
CA GLY A 227 9.56 14.75 -5.86
C GLY A 227 9.77 15.96 -4.95
N ALA A 228 10.94 16.60 -5.04
CA ALA A 228 11.27 17.77 -4.24
C ALA A 228 10.31 18.92 -4.53
N ALA A 229 9.76 19.52 -3.48
CA ALA A 229 8.96 20.75 -3.50
C ALA A 229 9.75 21.90 -2.90
N GLU A 230 9.12 23.09 -2.89
CA GLU A 230 9.69 24.29 -2.25
C GLU A 230 10.00 24.08 -0.76
N ASP A 231 11.06 24.71 -0.31
CA ASP A 231 11.67 24.48 1.00
C ASP A 231 10.92 25.23 2.12
N LYS A 232 9.99 24.50 2.81
CA LYS A 232 9.21 25.01 3.96
C LYS A 232 9.72 24.48 5.32
N ILE A 233 10.91 23.90 5.36
CA ILE A 233 11.53 23.27 6.55
C ILE A 233 11.45 24.16 7.79
N LYS A 234 11.67 25.45 7.63
CA LYS A 234 11.68 26.43 8.72
C LYS A 234 10.36 26.47 9.52
N TRP A 235 9.22 26.29 8.85
CA TRP A 235 7.91 26.32 9.48
C TRP A 235 7.65 25.08 10.36
N TYR A 236 8.16 23.92 9.99
CA TYR A 236 8.06 22.72 10.86
C TYR A 236 8.84 22.88 12.16
N GLN A 237 10.05 23.45 12.08
CA GLN A 237 10.86 23.72 13.27
C GLN A 237 10.17 24.74 14.20
N VAL A 238 9.71 25.86 13.65
CA VAL A 238 9.01 26.90 14.41
C VAL A 238 7.73 26.33 15.05
N SER A 239 6.93 25.60 14.29
CA SER A 239 5.68 25.01 14.78
C SER A 239 5.93 24.01 15.91
N PHE A 240 6.96 23.17 15.80
CA PHE A 240 7.30 22.25 16.89
C PHE A 240 7.80 22.97 18.15
N GLN A 241 8.59 24.06 18.01
CA GLN A 241 8.99 24.89 19.13
C GLN A 241 7.78 25.51 19.84
N VAL A 242 6.85 26.08 19.09
CA VAL A 242 5.60 26.64 19.64
C VAL A 242 4.79 25.57 20.36
N VAL A 243 4.57 24.43 19.73
CA VAL A 243 3.80 23.31 20.29
C VAL A 243 4.47 22.74 21.55
N SER A 244 5.80 22.78 21.63
CA SER A 244 6.52 22.34 22.83
C SER A 244 6.26 23.22 24.05
N MET A 245 5.88 24.48 23.85
CA MET A 245 5.53 25.44 24.93
C MET A 245 4.06 25.34 25.35
N LEU A 246 3.24 24.57 24.60
CA LEU A 246 1.81 24.38 24.90
C LEU A 246 1.61 23.23 25.90
N THR A 247 0.57 23.36 26.73
CA THR A 247 0.18 22.38 27.75
C THR A 247 -1.07 21.64 27.35
N ARG A 248 -1.04 20.31 27.50
CA ARG A 248 -2.22 19.44 27.27
C ARG A 248 -3.28 19.68 28.34
N SER A 249 -4.55 19.66 27.93
CA SER A 249 -5.68 19.66 28.86
C SER A 249 -5.72 18.36 29.66
N PHE A 250 -6.08 18.43 30.94
CA PHE A 250 -6.25 17.24 31.76
C PHE A 250 -7.47 16.43 31.30
N GLU A 251 -7.25 15.15 31.04
CA GLU A 251 -8.35 14.20 30.82
C GLU A 251 -9.11 14.00 32.11
N THR A 252 -10.34 14.50 32.16
CA THR A 252 -11.32 14.01 33.12
C THR A 252 -12.11 12.92 32.38
N GLU A 253 -11.88 11.66 32.69
CA GLU A 253 -12.53 10.46 32.11
C GLU A 253 -14.07 10.49 32.12
N LYS A 254 -14.69 11.48 32.72
CA LYS A 254 -16.13 11.58 32.97
C LYS A 254 -16.88 12.62 32.14
N ILE A 255 -16.20 13.37 31.24
CA ILE A 255 -16.85 14.49 30.55
C ILE A 255 -16.99 14.19 29.06
N LYS A 256 -18.23 13.92 28.61
CA LYS A 256 -18.55 13.52 27.24
C LYS A 256 -18.75 14.68 26.25
N ASN A 257 -19.02 15.91 26.73
CA ASN A 257 -19.39 17.06 25.89
C ASN A 257 -18.97 18.41 26.48
N ILE A 258 -18.69 19.39 25.61
CA ILE A 258 -18.42 20.80 25.98
C ILE A 258 -19.54 21.39 26.85
N LYS A 259 -20.81 20.99 26.69
CA LYS A 259 -21.94 21.42 27.53
C LYS A 259 -21.89 20.84 28.95
N GLU A 260 -21.45 19.61 29.12
CA GLU A 260 -21.27 18.99 30.45
C GLU A 260 -20.06 19.60 31.18
N LYS A 261 -19.00 19.94 30.44
CA LYS A 261 -17.83 20.67 30.94
C LYS A 261 -18.22 22.02 31.55
N LYS A 262 -19.05 22.80 30.87
CA LYS A 262 -19.56 24.09 31.41
C LYS A 262 -20.50 23.91 32.60
N ALA A 263 -21.26 22.83 32.67
CA ALA A 263 -22.16 22.54 33.79
C ALA A 263 -21.42 22.12 35.10
N MET A 264 -20.18 21.60 34.99
CA MET A 264 -19.40 21.13 36.12
C MET A 264 -18.55 22.24 36.81
N ASN A 265 -18.61 23.49 36.33
CA ASN A 265 -17.92 24.62 36.89
C ASN A 265 -16.43 24.39 37.20
N ILE A 266 -15.71 23.72 36.29
CA ILE A 266 -14.28 23.44 36.41
C ILE A 266 -13.51 24.75 36.21
N PRO A 267 -12.61 25.13 37.13
CA PRO A 267 -11.85 26.36 37.01
C PRO A 267 -11.05 26.41 35.69
N ASP A 268 -11.01 27.61 35.07
CA ASP A 268 -10.29 27.83 33.79
C ASP A 268 -8.77 27.47 33.87
N GLU A 269 -8.20 27.45 35.03
CA GLU A 269 -6.79 27.07 35.27
C GLU A 269 -6.47 25.59 34.93
N LYS A 270 -7.48 24.71 34.92
CA LYS A 270 -7.36 23.28 34.53
C LYS A 270 -7.48 23.03 33.06
N TRP A 271 -7.80 24.06 32.27
CA TRP A 271 -7.91 23.95 30.81
C TRP A 271 -6.53 24.17 30.19
N GLY A 272 -6.01 23.13 29.49
CA GLY A 272 -4.77 23.26 28.76
C GLY A 272 -4.95 24.03 27.43
N ASP A 273 -3.88 24.16 26.71
CA ASP A 273 -3.85 24.88 25.43
C ASP A 273 -4.39 24.02 24.27
N TYR A 274 -4.43 22.70 24.43
CA TYR A 274 -4.99 21.77 23.43
C TYR A 274 -5.61 20.53 24.08
N GLU A 275 -6.55 19.94 23.37
CA GLU A 275 -7.24 18.70 23.74
C GLU A 275 -6.82 17.57 22.78
N VAL A 276 -6.66 16.36 23.34
CA VAL A 276 -6.30 15.16 22.59
C VAL A 276 -7.43 14.15 22.72
N ASP A 277 -8.00 13.72 21.60
CA ASP A 277 -8.88 12.56 21.56
C ASP A 277 -8.11 11.37 20.91
N GLU A 278 -7.54 10.54 21.75
CA GLU A 278 -6.79 9.36 21.31
C GLU A 278 -7.67 8.37 20.57
N LYS A 279 -8.98 8.35 20.86
CA LYS A 279 -9.94 7.44 20.24
C LYS A 279 -10.26 7.81 18.78
N SER A 280 -10.41 9.10 18.50
CA SER A 280 -10.61 9.63 17.14
C SER A 280 -9.28 9.96 16.43
N ARG A 281 -8.15 9.86 17.15
CA ARG A 281 -6.81 10.28 16.69
C ARG A 281 -6.79 11.74 16.24
N THR A 282 -7.41 12.63 17.01
CA THR A 282 -7.45 14.07 16.74
C THR A 282 -6.85 14.87 17.88
N VAL A 283 -6.23 15.99 17.53
CA VAL A 283 -5.73 17.00 18.48
C VAL A 283 -6.26 18.35 18.03
N VAL A 284 -6.84 19.11 18.96
CA VAL A 284 -7.48 20.40 18.66
C VAL A 284 -6.99 21.45 19.65
N LEU A 285 -6.62 22.65 19.16
CA LEU A 285 -6.31 23.80 19.99
C LEU A 285 -7.58 24.31 20.69
N THR A 286 -7.48 24.64 21.97
CA THR A 286 -8.52 25.35 22.73
C THR A 286 -8.47 26.85 22.40
N GLU A 287 -9.53 27.61 22.73
CA GLU A 287 -9.53 29.08 22.59
C GLU A 287 -8.33 29.73 23.34
N LYS A 288 -7.95 29.15 24.49
CA LYS A 288 -6.78 29.58 25.26
C LYS A 288 -5.49 29.28 24.50
N GLY A 289 -5.41 28.10 23.88
CA GLY A 289 -4.26 27.69 23.05
C GLY A 289 -4.09 28.58 21.83
N VAL A 290 -5.16 28.89 21.12
CA VAL A 290 -5.14 29.83 20.00
C VAL A 290 -4.55 31.19 20.40
N LYS A 291 -5.10 31.82 21.44
CA LYS A 291 -4.60 33.10 21.96
C LYS A 291 -3.14 33.04 22.40
N ARG A 292 -2.71 31.88 22.93
CA ARG A 292 -1.31 31.68 23.33
C ARG A 292 -0.39 31.55 22.13
N VAL A 293 -0.79 30.83 21.11
CA VAL A 293 -0.07 30.72 19.83
C VAL A 293 0.06 32.08 19.16
N GLU A 294 -1.03 32.81 19.02
CA GLU A 294 -1.05 34.17 18.47
C GLU A 294 -0.07 35.11 19.21
N LYS A 295 -0.04 35.05 20.53
CA LYS A 295 0.89 35.83 21.35
C LYS A 295 2.36 35.40 21.15
N ILE A 296 2.66 34.11 21.04
CA ILE A 296 4.01 33.58 20.81
C ILE A 296 4.51 34.01 19.44
N LEU A 297 3.70 33.88 18.42
CA LEU A 297 4.05 34.16 17.03
C LEU A 297 3.90 35.64 16.67
N LYS A 298 3.29 36.46 17.54
CA LYS A 298 2.98 37.91 17.37
C LYS A 298 2.11 38.12 16.10
N ILE A 299 1.08 37.32 15.95
CA ILE A 299 0.06 37.44 14.90
C ILE A 299 -1.28 37.80 15.52
N ASP A 300 -2.12 38.55 14.76
CA ASP A 300 -3.40 39.05 15.27
C ASP A 300 -4.51 37.96 15.21
N ASN A 301 -4.50 37.11 14.20
CA ASN A 301 -5.51 36.05 14.02
C ASN A 301 -4.89 34.84 13.34
N LEU A 302 -4.86 33.68 14.04
CA LEU A 302 -4.33 32.42 13.51
C LEU A 302 -5.14 31.87 12.35
N TYR A 303 -6.43 32.15 12.29
CA TYR A 303 -7.36 31.62 11.25
C TYR A 303 -7.59 32.60 10.11
N SER A 304 -6.79 33.66 9.98
CA SER A 304 -6.83 34.53 8.80
C SER A 304 -6.33 33.79 7.55
N PRO A 305 -6.79 34.16 6.34
CA PRO A 305 -6.32 33.52 5.10
C PRO A 305 -4.79 33.50 4.93
N GLU A 306 -4.09 34.50 5.47
CA GLU A 306 -2.63 34.61 5.42
C GLU A 306 -1.92 33.60 6.32
N HIS A 307 -2.62 33.01 7.31
CA HIS A 307 -2.04 32.11 8.31
C HIS A 307 -2.61 30.69 8.25
N VAL A 308 -3.40 30.35 7.22
CA VAL A 308 -3.99 29.01 7.04
C VAL A 308 -2.91 27.93 6.99
N GLU A 309 -1.81 28.17 6.25
CA GLU A 309 -0.69 27.23 6.18
C GLU A 309 -0.03 27.02 7.55
N LEU A 310 0.13 28.07 8.33
CA LEU A 310 0.71 28.00 9.67
C LEU A 310 -0.15 27.13 10.61
N THR A 311 -1.47 27.26 10.51
CA THR A 311 -2.42 26.41 11.25
C THR A 311 -2.23 24.94 10.90
N HIS A 312 -1.98 24.61 9.63
CA HIS A 312 -1.67 23.27 9.20
C HIS A 312 -0.39 22.73 9.88
N PHE A 313 0.73 23.45 9.82
CA PHE A 313 1.98 23.04 10.45
C PHE A 313 1.85 22.83 11.96
N LEU A 314 1.13 23.70 12.65
CA LEU A 314 0.85 23.57 14.09
C LEU A 314 0.04 22.31 14.39
N ASN A 315 -0.98 22.01 13.60
CA ASN A 315 -1.78 20.81 13.78
C ASN A 315 -0.96 19.54 13.55
N GLN A 316 -0.08 19.51 12.52
CA GLN A 316 0.79 18.36 12.28
C GLN A 316 1.83 18.20 13.42
N ALA A 317 2.37 19.31 13.93
CA ALA A 317 3.29 19.26 15.08
C ALA A 317 2.59 18.74 16.36
N LEU A 318 1.34 19.12 16.62
CA LEU A 318 0.53 18.61 17.71
C LEU A 318 0.24 17.11 17.57
N LYS A 319 -0.14 16.67 16.36
CA LYS A 319 -0.34 15.24 16.07
C LYS A 319 0.95 14.45 16.27
N ALA A 320 2.07 14.92 15.73
CA ALA A 320 3.38 14.28 15.89
C ALA A 320 3.77 14.14 17.37
N LYS A 321 3.52 15.17 18.18
CA LYS A 321 3.84 15.18 19.62
C LYS A 321 3.02 14.17 20.40
N GLU A 322 1.69 14.14 20.20
CA GLU A 322 0.76 13.44 21.07
C GLU A 322 0.38 12.03 20.57
N LEU A 323 0.19 11.86 19.28
CA LEU A 323 -0.41 10.65 18.71
C LEU A 323 0.61 9.68 18.12
N PHE A 324 1.79 10.15 17.72
CA PHE A 324 2.83 9.31 17.12
C PHE A 324 3.99 9.11 18.10
N LYS A 325 4.25 7.85 18.47
CA LYS A 325 5.24 7.47 19.47
C LYS A 325 6.40 6.71 18.83
N ARG A 326 7.62 7.09 19.20
CA ARG A 326 8.83 6.37 18.80
C ARG A 326 8.76 4.92 19.25
N ASP A 327 9.32 4.02 18.46
CA ASP A 327 9.38 2.55 18.66
C ASP A 327 8.00 1.85 18.71
N ARG A 328 6.93 2.59 18.37
CA ARG A 328 5.58 2.07 18.18
C ARG A 328 5.06 2.38 16.77
N ASP A 329 5.03 3.67 16.40
CA ASP A 329 4.49 4.15 15.12
C ASP A 329 5.62 4.41 14.11
N TYR A 330 6.83 4.71 14.59
CA TYR A 330 8.04 4.91 13.78
C TYR A 330 9.29 4.60 14.57
N LEU A 331 10.39 4.33 13.88
CA LEU A 331 11.74 4.21 14.44
C LEU A 331 12.65 5.30 13.87
N VAL A 332 13.71 5.64 14.62
CA VAL A 332 14.76 6.55 14.16
C VAL A 332 16.05 5.75 14.05
N ARG A 333 16.63 5.68 12.86
CA ARG A 333 17.88 4.97 12.59
C ARG A 333 19.10 5.78 13.05
N GLU A 334 20.25 5.15 13.10
CA GLU A 334 21.52 5.81 13.48
C GLU A 334 21.91 6.93 12.52
N ASN A 335 21.53 6.86 11.26
CA ASN A 335 21.71 7.92 10.27
C ASN A 335 20.75 9.11 10.42
N GLY A 336 19.84 9.08 11.41
CA GLY A 336 18.82 10.10 11.62
C GLY A 336 17.56 9.95 10.78
N GLU A 337 17.43 8.88 9.99
CA GLU A 337 16.25 8.63 9.16
C GLU A 337 15.07 8.16 10.01
N VAL A 338 13.91 8.80 9.84
CA VAL A 338 12.64 8.36 10.40
C VAL A 338 12.01 7.33 9.48
N VAL A 339 11.74 6.13 9.97
CA VAL A 339 11.14 5.04 9.21
C VAL A 339 9.83 4.63 9.86
N ILE A 340 8.78 4.52 9.08
CA ILE A 340 7.44 4.13 9.56
C ILE A 340 7.47 2.66 10.01
N ILE A 341 6.81 2.36 11.12
CA ILE A 341 6.50 0.99 11.53
C ILE A 341 5.05 0.72 11.13
N ASP A 342 4.85 -0.33 10.35
CA ASP A 342 3.50 -0.78 10.02
C ASP A 342 2.79 -1.30 11.28
N GLU A 343 1.67 -0.69 11.61
CA GLU A 343 0.88 -1.00 12.81
C GLU A 343 0.41 -2.47 12.86
N PHE A 344 0.25 -3.12 11.71
CA PHE A 344 -0.26 -4.50 11.61
C PHE A 344 0.85 -5.53 11.57
N THR A 345 1.87 -5.29 10.75
CA THR A 345 2.96 -6.26 10.57
C THR A 345 4.09 -6.01 11.55
N GLY A 346 4.16 -4.83 12.18
CA GLY A 346 5.26 -4.42 13.05
C GLY A 346 6.58 -4.25 12.28
N ARG A 347 6.53 -4.17 10.95
CA ARG A 347 7.70 -4.05 10.08
C ARG A 347 8.03 -2.62 9.75
N ALA A 348 9.33 -2.34 9.59
CA ALA A 348 9.79 -1.07 9.06
C ALA A 348 9.39 -0.96 7.56
N MET A 349 8.73 0.12 7.20
CA MET A 349 8.28 0.41 5.83
C MET A 349 9.29 1.33 5.16
N GLU A 350 10.32 0.77 4.56
CA GLU A 350 11.38 1.53 3.93
C GLU A 350 10.87 2.34 2.72
N GLY A 351 11.38 3.56 2.59
CA GLY A 351 11.00 4.46 1.50
C GLY A 351 9.59 5.04 1.59
N ARG A 352 8.79 4.66 2.60
CA ARG A 352 7.48 5.26 2.86
C ARG A 352 7.58 6.42 3.84
N ARG A 353 6.78 7.44 3.60
CA ARG A 353 6.68 8.62 4.47
C ARG A 353 5.22 8.89 4.82
N TYR A 354 4.98 9.46 6.00
CA TYR A 354 3.65 9.98 6.32
C TYR A 354 3.33 11.17 5.42
N SER A 355 2.09 11.27 4.96
CA SER A 355 1.58 12.36 4.15
C SER A 355 1.38 13.66 4.93
N ASP A 356 1.03 14.70 4.20
CA ASP A 356 0.51 15.98 4.73
C ASP A 356 1.48 16.69 5.69
N GLY A 357 2.79 16.55 5.50
CA GLY A 357 3.79 17.17 6.37
C GLY A 357 3.97 16.52 7.74
N LEU A 358 3.22 15.44 8.04
CA LEU A 358 3.34 14.75 9.33
C LEU A 358 4.72 14.11 9.51
N HIS A 359 5.33 13.61 8.43
CA HIS A 359 6.68 13.03 8.50
C HIS A 359 7.70 14.06 8.92
N GLN A 360 7.66 15.25 8.30
CA GLN A 360 8.50 16.39 8.62
C GLN A 360 8.26 16.89 10.06
N ALA A 361 7.01 16.87 10.51
CA ALA A 361 6.67 17.20 11.89
C ALA A 361 7.26 16.19 12.89
N ILE A 362 7.35 14.91 12.53
CA ILE A 362 8.01 13.88 13.33
C ILE A 362 9.54 14.07 13.28
N GLU A 363 10.12 14.36 12.11
CA GLU A 363 11.53 14.68 11.98
C GLU A 363 11.91 15.90 12.86
N ALA A 364 11.06 16.96 12.86
CA ALA A 364 11.23 18.12 13.74
C ALA A 364 11.14 17.75 15.22
N LYS A 365 10.21 16.87 15.58
CA LYS A 365 10.06 16.35 16.95
C LYS A 365 11.28 15.59 17.44
N GLU A 366 11.86 14.76 16.62
CA GLU A 366 13.03 13.95 16.96
C GLU A 366 14.35 14.73 16.85
N GLY A 367 14.31 15.97 16.33
CA GLY A 367 15.49 16.83 16.15
C GLY A 367 16.48 16.32 15.12
N VAL A 368 16.00 15.50 14.17
CA VAL A 368 16.80 15.00 13.05
C VAL A 368 16.72 15.95 11.85
N ASN A 369 17.51 15.67 10.81
CA ASN A 369 17.45 16.47 9.59
C ASN A 369 16.05 16.39 8.95
N ILE A 370 15.39 17.54 8.80
CA ILE A 370 14.07 17.60 8.16
C ILE A 370 14.30 17.60 6.65
N ALA A 371 13.82 16.57 5.98
CA ALA A 371 13.89 16.55 4.53
C ALA A 371 12.85 17.50 3.92
N ALA A 372 13.17 18.08 2.75
CA ALA A 372 12.28 18.97 2.00
C ALA A 372 10.88 18.35 1.85
N GLU A 373 9.86 19.18 1.84
CA GLU A 373 8.51 18.76 1.51
C GLU A 373 8.50 18.14 0.12
N ASN A 374 7.86 16.99 -0.02
CA ASN A 374 7.77 16.33 -1.30
C ASN A 374 6.41 16.63 -1.94
N GLN A 375 6.44 17.09 -3.18
CA GLN A 375 5.21 17.21 -3.99
C GLN A 375 4.81 15.83 -4.54
N THR A 376 3.53 15.48 -4.45
CA THR A 376 2.99 14.28 -5.08
C THR A 376 3.12 14.37 -6.60
N LEU A 377 3.88 13.45 -7.20
CA LEU A 377 4.02 13.33 -8.65
C LEU A 377 3.01 12.35 -9.24
N ALA A 378 2.81 11.23 -8.55
CA ALA A 378 1.84 10.22 -8.94
C ALA A 378 1.35 9.48 -7.68
N THR A 379 0.08 9.09 -7.67
CA THR A 379 -0.52 8.35 -6.56
C THR A 379 -1.58 7.39 -7.05
N ILE A 380 -1.75 6.27 -6.33
CA ILE A 380 -2.85 5.33 -6.52
C ILE A 380 -3.11 4.56 -5.23
N THR A 381 -4.36 4.31 -4.89
CA THR A 381 -4.69 3.39 -3.81
C THR A 381 -4.49 1.94 -4.24
N LEU A 382 -4.11 1.06 -3.30
CA LEU A 382 -4.02 -0.37 -3.57
C LEU A 382 -5.34 -0.92 -4.09
N GLN A 383 -6.48 -0.44 -3.56
CA GLN A 383 -7.80 -0.82 -4.01
C GLN A 383 -7.99 -0.58 -5.51
N ASN A 384 -7.71 0.62 -5.97
CA ASN A 384 -7.88 0.98 -7.38
C ASN A 384 -6.85 0.30 -8.28
N TYR A 385 -5.62 0.09 -7.79
CA TYR A 385 -4.61 -0.67 -8.53
C TYR A 385 -5.07 -2.11 -8.79
N PHE A 386 -5.47 -2.85 -7.75
CA PHE A 386 -5.90 -4.25 -7.90
C PHE A 386 -7.21 -4.41 -8.68
N ARG A 387 -8.11 -3.42 -8.65
CA ARG A 387 -9.34 -3.41 -9.44
C ARG A 387 -9.11 -3.24 -10.96
N MET A 388 -7.89 -2.91 -11.39
CA MET A 388 -7.52 -2.84 -12.81
C MET A 388 -7.24 -4.21 -13.44
N TYR A 389 -6.96 -5.23 -12.65
CA TYR A 389 -6.78 -6.58 -13.19
C TYR A 389 -8.09 -7.10 -13.81
N LYS A 390 -7.99 -7.70 -14.99
CA LYS A 390 -9.15 -8.34 -15.65
C LYS A 390 -9.72 -9.48 -14.80
N LYS A 391 -8.84 -10.22 -14.11
CA LYS A 391 -9.19 -11.25 -13.16
C LYS A 391 -8.29 -11.14 -11.91
N LEU A 392 -8.91 -10.99 -10.75
CA LEU A 392 -8.24 -10.90 -9.46
C LEU A 392 -8.66 -12.08 -8.60
N SER A 393 -7.73 -12.68 -7.90
CA SER A 393 -7.99 -13.70 -6.87
C SER A 393 -7.03 -13.54 -5.70
N GLY A 394 -7.30 -14.22 -4.61
CA GLY A 394 -6.45 -14.14 -3.44
C GLY A 394 -6.51 -15.37 -2.56
N MET A 395 -5.49 -15.55 -1.73
CA MET A 395 -5.42 -16.64 -0.77
C MET A 395 -4.91 -16.14 0.58
N THR A 396 -5.46 -16.67 1.67
CA THR A 396 -5.04 -16.40 3.05
C THR A 396 -5.56 -17.47 4.00
N GLY A 397 -5.12 -17.45 5.25
CA GLY A 397 -5.65 -18.27 6.33
C GLY A 397 -6.88 -17.71 7.04
N THR A 398 -7.27 -16.44 6.76
CA THR A 398 -8.19 -15.65 7.60
C THR A 398 -8.98 -14.59 6.83
N ALA A 399 -9.75 -14.95 5.81
CA ALA A 399 -10.54 -13.99 5.00
C ALA A 399 -12.01 -13.89 5.43
N GLU A 400 -12.58 -14.94 6.04
CA GLU A 400 -14.02 -15.04 6.33
C GLU A 400 -14.52 -13.88 7.17
N THR A 401 -13.72 -13.38 8.12
CA THR A 401 -14.09 -12.25 8.98
C THR A 401 -14.32 -10.95 8.21
N GLU A 402 -13.63 -10.78 7.08
CA GLU A 402 -13.65 -9.59 6.22
C GLU A 402 -14.38 -9.85 4.88
N ALA A 403 -15.11 -10.97 4.74
CA ALA A 403 -15.77 -11.37 3.50
C ALA A 403 -16.70 -10.29 2.93
N THR A 404 -17.37 -9.54 3.80
CA THR A 404 -18.25 -8.42 3.42
C THR A 404 -17.45 -7.29 2.78
N GLU A 405 -16.28 -6.95 3.31
CA GLU A 405 -15.41 -5.92 2.77
C GLU A 405 -14.80 -6.33 1.43
N PHE A 406 -14.31 -7.57 1.30
CA PHE A 406 -13.80 -8.10 0.04
C PHE A 406 -14.85 -8.05 -1.07
N MET A 407 -16.09 -8.42 -0.77
CA MET A 407 -17.19 -8.35 -1.72
C MET A 407 -17.54 -6.91 -2.09
N HIS A 408 -17.62 -5.99 -1.11
CA HIS A 408 -17.99 -4.60 -1.34
C HIS A 408 -16.92 -3.83 -2.13
N THR A 409 -15.65 -4.03 -1.79
CA THR A 409 -14.54 -3.23 -2.33
C THR A 409 -14.00 -3.79 -3.64
N TYR A 410 -13.85 -5.12 -3.73
CA TYR A 410 -13.18 -5.79 -4.84
C TYR A 410 -14.09 -6.72 -5.65
N GLY A 411 -15.31 -6.97 -5.21
CA GLY A 411 -16.23 -7.94 -5.83
C GLY A 411 -15.78 -9.39 -5.62
N LEU A 412 -14.89 -9.65 -4.63
CA LEU A 412 -14.31 -10.97 -4.40
C LEU A 412 -15.14 -11.76 -3.38
N GLU A 413 -15.59 -12.94 -3.77
CA GLU A 413 -16.23 -13.89 -2.88
C GLU A 413 -15.18 -14.72 -2.13
N VAL A 414 -15.41 -14.96 -0.83
CA VAL A 414 -14.53 -15.79 0.01
C VAL A 414 -15.09 -17.20 0.10
N ILE A 415 -14.28 -18.20 -0.26
CA ILE A 415 -14.60 -19.61 -0.12
C ILE A 415 -13.66 -20.23 0.91
N VAL A 416 -14.23 -20.75 2.00
CA VAL A 416 -13.49 -21.42 3.06
C VAL A 416 -13.30 -22.89 2.69
N ILE A 417 -12.06 -23.30 2.50
CA ILE A 417 -11.70 -24.66 2.12
C ILE A 417 -11.46 -25.47 3.40
N PRO A 418 -12.02 -26.70 3.51
CA PRO A 418 -11.73 -27.56 4.64
C PRO A 418 -10.25 -27.95 4.69
N THR A 419 -9.72 -28.16 5.90
CA THR A 419 -8.35 -28.64 6.09
C THR A 419 -8.18 -30.08 5.61
N ASN A 420 -6.99 -30.44 5.15
CA ASN A 420 -6.67 -31.80 4.72
C ASN A 420 -6.80 -32.80 5.87
N LEU A 421 -6.27 -32.45 7.04
CA LEU A 421 -6.44 -33.21 8.29
C LEU A 421 -7.21 -32.37 9.32
N PRO A 422 -7.99 -32.96 10.23
CA PRO A 422 -8.71 -32.25 11.26
C PRO A 422 -7.78 -31.42 12.16
N VAL A 423 -8.18 -30.20 12.48
CA VAL A 423 -7.47 -29.37 13.46
C VAL A 423 -7.76 -29.87 14.87
N ILE A 424 -6.72 -30.34 15.56
CA ILE A 424 -6.82 -30.83 16.94
C ILE A 424 -6.24 -29.88 17.98
N ARG A 425 -5.78 -28.68 17.57
CA ARG A 425 -5.30 -27.61 18.44
C ARG A 425 -6.37 -27.23 19.46
N ARG A 426 -5.92 -26.98 20.70
CA ARG A 426 -6.76 -26.47 21.80
C ARG A 426 -6.61 -24.96 21.91
N ASP A 427 -7.69 -24.24 21.69
CA ASP A 427 -7.72 -22.80 21.90
C ASP A 427 -8.32 -22.54 23.29
N ASN A 428 -7.46 -22.22 24.28
CA ASN A 428 -7.86 -21.97 25.67
C ASN A 428 -8.62 -20.64 25.80
N ALA A 429 -9.38 -20.51 26.89
CA ALA A 429 -10.07 -19.24 27.19
C ALA A 429 -9.06 -18.14 27.55
N ASP A 430 -9.42 -16.89 27.22
CA ASP A 430 -8.57 -15.75 27.57
C ASP A 430 -8.50 -15.57 29.09
N LEU A 431 -7.31 -15.27 29.59
CA LEU A 431 -7.04 -14.93 30.99
C LEU A 431 -6.97 -13.40 31.12
N VAL A 432 -7.92 -12.81 31.84
CA VAL A 432 -8.01 -11.34 31.96
C VAL A 432 -7.59 -10.90 33.36
N TYR A 433 -6.62 -10.01 33.43
CA TYR A 433 -6.07 -9.46 34.68
C TYR A 433 -6.55 -8.01 34.91
N LYS A 434 -6.57 -7.59 36.15
CA LYS A 434 -6.93 -6.22 36.51
C LYS A 434 -5.86 -5.22 36.03
N THR A 435 -4.58 -5.55 36.23
CA THR A 435 -3.44 -4.68 35.96
C THR A 435 -2.49 -5.30 34.93
N LYS A 436 -1.72 -4.45 34.23
CA LYS A 436 -0.64 -4.90 33.34
C LYS A 436 0.45 -5.66 34.11
N ASN A 437 0.76 -5.25 35.33
CA ASN A 437 1.80 -5.89 36.15
C ASN A 437 1.41 -7.35 36.52
N GLY A 438 0.17 -7.58 36.94
CA GLY A 438 -0.34 -8.92 37.22
C GLY A 438 -0.32 -9.81 35.99
N LYS A 439 -0.73 -9.27 34.85
CA LYS A 439 -0.65 -9.94 33.54
C LYS A 439 0.78 -10.37 33.19
N ILE A 440 1.73 -9.43 33.22
CA ILE A 440 3.14 -9.69 32.86
C ILE A 440 3.77 -10.75 33.77
N LYS A 441 3.53 -10.69 35.07
CA LYS A 441 4.01 -11.70 36.01
C LYS A 441 3.51 -13.10 35.64
N SER A 442 2.22 -13.22 35.39
CA SER A 442 1.61 -14.50 35.00
C SER A 442 2.12 -15.04 33.65
N ILE A 443 2.38 -14.14 32.69
CA ILE A 443 3.01 -14.49 31.40
C ILE A 443 4.39 -15.11 31.62
N ILE A 444 5.21 -14.46 32.44
CA ILE A 444 6.58 -14.94 32.74
C ILE A 444 6.54 -16.31 33.42
N ASP A 445 5.71 -16.47 34.46
CA ASP A 445 5.56 -17.72 35.20
C ASP A 445 5.09 -18.86 34.26
N ARG A 446 4.20 -18.54 33.30
CA ARG A 446 3.74 -19.50 32.28
C ARG A 446 4.84 -19.89 31.29
N ILE A 447 5.62 -18.93 30.79
CA ILE A 447 6.74 -19.19 29.87
C ILE A 447 7.79 -20.05 30.58
N GLU A 448 8.13 -19.76 31.82
CA GLU A 448 9.08 -20.54 32.65
C GLU A 448 8.60 -22.00 32.80
N ALA A 449 7.33 -22.20 33.14
CA ALA A 449 6.74 -23.54 33.27
C ALA A 449 6.74 -24.33 31.95
N LEU A 450 6.47 -23.66 30.82
CA LEU A 450 6.53 -24.28 29.48
C LEU A 450 7.97 -24.64 29.09
N TYR A 451 8.92 -23.76 29.38
CA TYR A 451 10.35 -24.02 29.16
C TYR A 451 10.86 -25.19 29.98
N GLU A 452 10.50 -25.26 31.26
CA GLU A 452 10.86 -26.39 32.13
C GLU A 452 10.25 -27.69 31.63
N LYS A 453 9.00 -27.67 31.20
CA LYS A 453 8.31 -28.83 30.60
C LYS A 453 8.98 -29.28 29.28
N GLY A 454 9.67 -28.39 28.57
CA GLY A 454 10.28 -28.62 27.27
C GLY A 454 9.39 -28.29 26.07
N GLN A 455 8.19 -27.74 26.30
CA GLN A 455 7.24 -27.37 25.26
C GLN A 455 7.64 -26.07 24.61
N PRO A 456 7.81 -25.97 23.27
CA PRO A 456 8.15 -24.72 22.59
C PRO A 456 7.01 -23.72 22.72
N VAL A 457 7.36 -22.42 22.89
CA VAL A 457 6.39 -21.33 23.02
C VAL A 457 6.72 -20.19 22.08
N LEU A 458 5.70 -19.74 21.33
CA LEU A 458 5.74 -18.51 20.54
C LEU A 458 4.89 -17.45 21.24
N VAL A 459 5.55 -16.38 21.68
CA VAL A 459 4.92 -15.28 22.40
C VAL A 459 4.64 -14.13 21.42
N GLY A 460 3.36 -13.81 21.20
CA GLY A 460 2.93 -12.67 20.37
C GLY A 460 2.78 -11.40 21.18
N THR A 461 3.48 -10.33 20.79
CA THR A 461 3.37 -8.99 21.38
C THR A 461 2.90 -7.99 20.35
N ILE A 462 2.27 -6.87 20.77
CA ILE A 462 1.74 -5.86 19.85
C ILE A 462 2.73 -4.71 19.56
N SER A 463 3.81 -4.58 20.32
CA SER A 463 4.79 -3.51 20.13
C SER A 463 6.23 -3.97 20.38
N ILE A 464 7.19 -3.26 19.77
CA ILE A 464 8.62 -3.47 20.01
C ILE A 464 8.93 -3.29 21.49
N LYS A 465 8.39 -2.23 22.11
CA LYS A 465 8.57 -1.92 23.51
C LYS A 465 8.11 -3.07 24.42
N SER A 466 6.92 -3.60 24.18
CA SER A 466 6.40 -4.75 24.95
C SER A 466 7.29 -6.00 24.80
N SER A 467 7.84 -6.22 23.60
CA SER A 467 8.75 -7.34 23.35
C SER A 467 10.09 -7.19 24.08
N GLU A 468 10.64 -5.98 24.12
CA GLU A 468 11.90 -5.66 24.81
C GLU A 468 11.73 -5.73 26.34
N GLU A 469 10.65 -5.16 26.91
CA GLU A 469 10.31 -5.26 28.33
C GLU A 469 10.17 -6.72 28.79
N LEU A 470 9.45 -7.55 28.02
CA LEU A 470 9.29 -8.97 28.32
C LEU A 470 10.62 -9.72 28.22
N SER A 471 11.46 -9.41 27.21
CA SER A 471 12.79 -9.98 27.03
C SER A 471 13.70 -9.68 28.24
N GLU A 472 13.72 -8.43 28.74
CA GLU A 472 14.50 -8.07 29.93
C GLU A 472 14.08 -8.86 31.18
N LEU A 473 12.78 -9.04 31.35
CA LEU A 473 12.25 -9.79 32.48
C LEU A 473 12.59 -11.29 32.40
N LEU A 474 12.51 -11.89 31.21
CA LEU A 474 12.89 -13.29 30.98
C LEU A 474 14.40 -13.50 31.17
N LYS A 475 15.24 -12.55 30.75
CA LYS A 475 16.70 -12.58 31.02
C LYS A 475 16.98 -12.59 32.54
N LYS A 476 16.25 -11.79 33.33
CA LYS A 476 16.37 -11.76 34.79
C LYS A 476 15.98 -13.10 35.44
N ARG A 477 15.05 -13.86 34.82
CA ARG A 477 14.64 -15.19 35.25
C ARG A 477 15.54 -16.33 34.72
N GLY A 478 16.49 -16.00 33.84
CA GLY A 478 17.42 -16.99 33.25
C GLY A 478 16.79 -17.86 32.18
N VAL A 479 15.67 -17.46 31.55
CA VAL A 479 15.03 -18.21 30.47
C VAL A 479 15.66 -17.81 29.13
N PRO A 480 16.36 -18.73 28.43
CA PRO A 480 16.89 -18.47 27.09
C PRO A 480 15.75 -18.22 26.10
N HIS A 481 15.86 -17.16 25.30
CA HIS A 481 14.83 -16.80 24.31
C HIS A 481 15.39 -16.00 23.15
N ASN A 482 14.67 -16.02 22.02
CA ASN A 482 14.93 -15.20 20.86
C ASN A 482 13.86 -14.10 20.73
N VAL A 483 14.25 -12.91 20.26
CA VAL A 483 13.35 -11.78 20.06
C VAL A 483 13.32 -11.40 18.59
N LEU A 484 12.12 -11.32 18.02
CA LEU A 484 11.85 -10.90 16.66
C LEU A 484 11.04 -9.60 16.68
N ASN A 485 11.64 -8.55 16.20
CA ASN A 485 10.97 -7.27 16.01
C ASN A 485 11.52 -6.55 14.76
N ALA A 486 10.97 -5.40 14.42
CA ALA A 486 11.34 -4.64 13.22
C ALA A 486 12.83 -4.25 13.13
N LYS A 487 13.61 -4.39 14.21
CA LYS A 487 15.06 -4.12 14.22
C LYS A 487 15.89 -5.27 13.63
N PHE A 488 15.35 -6.50 13.52
CA PHE A 488 16.08 -7.72 13.16
C PHE A 488 15.56 -8.41 11.88
N HIS A 489 15.16 -7.64 10.88
CA HIS A 489 14.49 -8.12 9.66
C HIS A 489 15.23 -9.20 8.87
N ALA A 490 16.56 -9.11 8.77
CA ALA A 490 17.34 -10.01 7.92
C ALA A 490 17.38 -11.46 8.44
N GLN A 491 17.24 -11.66 9.76
CA GLN A 491 17.31 -12.97 10.42
C GLN A 491 15.93 -13.53 10.79
N GLU A 492 14.87 -12.81 10.48
CA GLU A 492 13.50 -13.13 10.89
C GLU A 492 13.08 -14.54 10.48
N ALA A 493 13.29 -14.90 9.21
CA ALA A 493 12.86 -16.18 8.66
C ALA A 493 13.59 -17.37 9.30
N GLU A 494 14.87 -17.19 9.58
CA GLU A 494 15.72 -18.24 10.20
C GLU A 494 15.30 -18.50 11.64
N ILE A 495 15.11 -17.45 12.44
CA ILE A 495 14.72 -17.55 13.84
C ILE A 495 13.31 -18.17 13.97
N VAL A 496 12.35 -17.71 13.12
CA VAL A 496 10.98 -18.27 13.13
C VAL A 496 10.96 -19.74 12.75
N ALA A 497 11.76 -20.15 11.78
CA ALA A 497 11.83 -21.56 11.36
C ALA A 497 12.30 -22.47 12.49
N GLN A 498 13.06 -21.96 13.49
CA GLN A 498 13.53 -22.69 14.65
C GLN A 498 12.61 -22.59 15.88
N ALA A 499 11.52 -21.81 15.82
CA ALA A 499 10.61 -21.60 16.96
C ALA A 499 9.88 -22.88 17.42
N GLY A 500 9.85 -23.93 16.59
CA GLY A 500 9.25 -25.23 16.89
C GLY A 500 10.19 -26.24 17.56
N ARG A 501 11.42 -25.88 17.89
CA ARG A 501 12.40 -26.78 18.53
C ARG A 501 12.07 -27.05 20.00
N TYR A 502 12.59 -28.13 20.52
CA TYR A 502 12.46 -28.49 21.95
C TYR A 502 13.01 -27.34 22.83
N LYS A 503 12.22 -26.91 23.83
CA LYS A 503 12.52 -25.77 24.74
C LYS A 503 12.66 -24.40 24.06
N ALA A 504 12.31 -24.23 22.80
CA ALA A 504 12.42 -22.92 22.18
C ALA A 504 11.43 -21.91 22.76
N VAL A 505 11.92 -20.72 23.13
CA VAL A 505 11.11 -19.56 23.53
C VAL A 505 11.37 -18.46 22.51
N THR A 506 10.34 -18.04 21.77
CA THR A 506 10.45 -16.99 20.75
C THR A 506 9.43 -15.91 21.02
N ILE A 507 9.89 -14.66 21.19
CA ILE A 507 9.04 -13.48 21.31
C ILE A 507 8.97 -12.84 19.94
N ALA A 508 7.78 -12.63 19.42
CA ALA A 508 7.59 -12.00 18.10
C ALA A 508 6.62 -10.83 18.20
N THR A 509 6.96 -9.67 17.61
CA THR A 509 6.03 -8.56 17.45
C THR A 509 5.09 -8.83 16.30
N ASN A 510 3.80 -8.63 16.52
CA ASN A 510 2.73 -8.80 15.55
C ASN A 510 2.89 -10.08 14.71
N MET A 511 3.00 -9.94 13.39
CA MET A 511 3.12 -11.06 12.47
C MET A 511 4.54 -11.29 11.96
N ALA A 512 5.56 -10.98 12.77
CA ALA A 512 6.92 -11.35 12.44
C ALA A 512 6.99 -12.82 12.00
N GLY A 513 7.66 -13.11 10.89
CA GLY A 513 7.70 -14.45 10.28
C GLY A 513 6.43 -14.85 9.52
N ARG A 514 5.54 -13.90 9.13
CA ARG A 514 4.40 -14.20 8.24
C ARG A 514 4.90 -14.82 6.93
N GLY A 515 4.20 -15.86 6.44
CA GLY A 515 4.62 -16.63 5.27
C GLY A 515 5.77 -17.62 5.52
N THR A 516 6.36 -17.63 6.72
CA THR A 516 7.36 -18.65 7.12
C THR A 516 6.69 -19.75 7.91
N ASP A 517 6.97 -21.00 7.56
CA ASP A 517 6.42 -22.14 8.26
C ASP A 517 7.23 -22.48 9.52
N ILE A 518 6.55 -22.78 10.63
CA ILE A 518 7.17 -23.25 11.87
C ILE A 518 7.08 -24.76 11.89
N MET A 519 8.22 -25.41 11.68
CA MET A 519 8.31 -26.87 11.73
C MET A 519 8.57 -27.34 13.17
N LEU A 520 7.77 -28.28 13.65
CA LEU A 520 8.05 -28.91 14.94
C LEU A 520 9.36 -29.69 14.85
N GLY A 521 10.25 -29.49 15.83
CA GLY A 521 11.61 -30.02 15.84
C GLY A 521 12.64 -29.12 15.15
N GLY A 522 12.21 -28.05 14.46
CA GLY A 522 13.08 -27.13 13.74
C GLY A 522 13.20 -27.42 12.24
N ASN A 523 13.89 -26.54 11.53
CA ASN A 523 14.17 -26.67 10.10
C ASN A 523 15.62 -27.12 9.88
N PRO A 524 15.85 -28.37 9.42
CA PRO A 524 17.19 -28.93 9.27
C PRO A 524 18.01 -28.22 8.18
N GLU A 525 17.37 -27.66 7.15
CA GLU A 525 18.06 -26.98 6.06
C GLU A 525 18.69 -25.66 6.54
N PHE A 526 17.96 -24.86 7.32
CA PHE A 526 18.50 -23.66 7.92
C PHE A 526 19.65 -23.96 8.89
N MET A 527 19.52 -25.04 9.69
CA MET A 527 20.57 -25.45 10.62
C MET A 527 21.83 -25.89 9.85
N ALA A 528 21.68 -26.60 8.74
CA ALA A 528 22.78 -27.00 7.90
C ALA A 528 23.46 -25.81 7.23
N LEU A 529 22.68 -24.85 6.72
CA LEU A 529 23.21 -23.62 6.12
C LEU A 529 23.98 -22.77 7.13
N ASP A 530 23.50 -22.66 8.36
CA ASP A 530 24.17 -21.92 9.44
C ASP A 530 25.53 -22.54 9.78
N GLU A 531 25.66 -23.88 9.72
CA GLU A 531 26.92 -24.58 10.01
C GLU A 531 27.93 -24.50 8.83
N VAL A 532 27.46 -24.61 7.57
CA VAL A 532 28.37 -24.70 6.40
C VAL A 532 28.44 -23.44 5.55
N GLY A 533 27.51 -22.51 5.70
CA GLY A 533 27.47 -21.21 5.03
C GLY A 533 26.93 -21.19 3.58
N SER A 534 26.93 -22.31 2.86
CA SER A 534 26.43 -22.42 1.49
C SER A 534 25.85 -23.79 1.19
N ARG A 535 24.84 -23.84 0.32
CA ARG A 535 24.30 -25.09 -0.24
C ARG A 535 25.27 -25.82 -1.17
N ASP A 536 26.22 -25.08 -1.74
CA ASP A 536 27.21 -25.60 -2.67
C ASP A 536 28.44 -26.21 -1.95
N ASP A 537 28.51 -26.13 -0.62
CA ASP A 537 29.57 -26.76 0.17
C ASP A 537 29.43 -28.30 0.12
N GLU A 538 30.54 -28.98 -0.17
CA GLU A 538 30.56 -30.45 -0.26
C GLU A 538 30.06 -31.15 1.00
N ARG A 539 30.17 -30.51 2.17
CA ARG A 539 29.70 -31.07 3.47
C ARG A 539 28.19 -30.88 3.67
N PHE A 540 27.52 -30.04 2.85
CA PHE A 540 26.11 -29.71 3.05
C PHE A 540 25.19 -30.95 3.11
N PRO A 541 25.29 -31.97 2.21
CA PRO A 541 24.43 -33.14 2.26
C PRO A 541 24.60 -33.98 3.56
N GLU A 542 25.82 -34.11 4.05
CA GLU A 542 26.11 -34.86 5.28
C GLU A 542 25.57 -34.12 6.51
N VAL A 543 25.83 -32.83 6.61
CA VAL A 543 25.36 -31.96 7.69
C VAL A 543 23.84 -31.87 7.68
N LEU A 544 23.23 -31.80 6.50
CA LEU A 544 21.77 -31.81 6.36
C LEU A 544 21.17 -33.12 6.88
N ALA A 545 21.73 -34.26 6.53
CA ALA A 545 21.25 -35.57 7.00
C ALA A 545 21.36 -35.70 8.54
N LYS A 546 22.44 -35.18 9.13
CA LYS A 546 22.61 -35.11 10.60
C LYS A 546 21.48 -34.31 11.26
N TYR A 547 21.19 -33.13 10.73
CA TYR A 547 20.14 -32.27 11.28
C TYR A 547 18.73 -32.77 10.98
N GLN A 548 18.51 -33.50 9.89
CA GLN A 548 17.23 -34.16 9.61
C GLN A 548 16.89 -35.18 10.68
N GLU A 549 17.85 -36.00 11.11
CA GLU A 549 17.64 -37.02 12.19
C GLU A 549 17.43 -36.31 13.53
N GLN A 550 18.21 -35.29 13.86
CA GLN A 550 18.03 -34.51 15.09
C GLN A 550 16.62 -33.85 15.13
N CYS A 551 16.22 -33.16 14.08
CA CYS A 551 14.91 -32.54 14.02
C CYS A 551 13.76 -33.54 14.12
N LYS A 552 13.94 -34.75 13.60
CA LYS A 552 12.95 -35.82 13.71
C LYS A 552 12.76 -36.26 15.16
N ILE A 553 13.85 -36.45 15.89
CA ILE A 553 13.81 -36.81 17.32
C ILE A 553 13.18 -35.70 18.15
N GLU A 554 13.60 -34.43 17.93
CA GLU A 554 13.01 -33.25 18.60
C GLU A 554 11.51 -33.13 18.29
N LYS A 555 11.10 -33.39 17.03
CA LYS A 555 9.69 -33.37 16.62
C LYS A 555 8.85 -34.37 17.44
N GLU A 556 9.30 -35.60 17.59
CA GLU A 556 8.59 -36.62 18.35
C GLU A 556 8.44 -36.21 19.83
N GLN A 557 9.48 -35.62 20.42
CA GLN A 557 9.45 -35.10 21.79
C GLN A 557 8.43 -33.94 21.91
N VAL A 558 8.45 -32.98 20.99
CA VAL A 558 7.54 -31.82 21.00
C VAL A 558 6.09 -32.25 20.78
N LEU A 559 5.83 -33.21 19.90
CA LEU A 559 4.50 -33.80 19.70
C LEU A 559 3.96 -34.44 21.00
N ALA A 560 4.78 -35.19 21.70
CA ALA A 560 4.41 -35.82 22.98
C ALA A 560 4.11 -34.79 24.10
N LEU A 561 4.71 -33.58 24.04
CA LEU A 561 4.50 -32.50 24.98
C LEU A 561 3.27 -31.62 24.65
N GLY A 562 2.59 -31.85 23.51
CA GLY A 562 1.40 -31.12 23.10
C GLY A 562 1.64 -30.11 21.96
N GLY A 563 2.79 -30.17 21.26
CA GLY A 563 3.12 -29.32 20.14
C GLY A 563 3.53 -27.91 20.54
N LEU A 564 3.47 -26.98 19.59
CA LEU A 564 3.80 -25.56 19.81
C LEU A 564 2.71 -24.87 20.63
N PHE A 565 3.11 -24.14 21.67
CA PHE A 565 2.23 -23.28 22.46
C PHE A 565 2.27 -21.84 21.93
N ILE A 566 1.10 -21.24 21.70
CA ILE A 566 0.95 -19.84 21.31
C ILE A 566 0.49 -19.04 22.53
N LEU A 567 1.27 -18.06 22.94
CA LEU A 567 0.93 -17.15 24.01
C LEU A 567 0.74 -15.72 23.44
N GLY A 568 -0.49 -15.23 23.46
CA GLY A 568 -0.77 -13.83 23.09
C GLY A 568 -0.71 -12.93 24.33
N THR A 569 0.06 -11.87 24.31
CA THR A 569 0.17 -10.93 25.44
C THR A 569 -0.93 -9.89 25.48
N GLU A 570 -1.62 -9.69 24.36
CA GLU A 570 -2.76 -8.78 24.19
C GLU A 570 -3.63 -9.27 23.03
N ARG A 571 -4.86 -8.75 22.92
CA ARG A 571 -5.67 -8.90 21.71
C ARG A 571 -5.34 -7.78 20.73
N HIS A 572 -5.22 -8.14 19.46
CA HIS A 572 -5.03 -7.19 18.38
C HIS A 572 -6.32 -6.42 18.06
N GLU A 573 -6.21 -5.35 17.28
CA GLU A 573 -7.34 -4.57 16.81
C GLU A 573 -8.32 -5.37 15.95
N SER A 574 -7.85 -6.41 15.25
CA SER A 574 -8.65 -7.32 14.44
C SER A 574 -8.57 -8.77 14.93
N ARG A 575 -9.73 -9.43 15.00
CA ARG A 575 -9.83 -10.87 15.32
C ARG A 575 -9.06 -11.74 14.34
N ARG A 576 -8.93 -11.27 13.12
CA ARG A 576 -8.17 -11.92 12.05
C ARG A 576 -6.71 -12.11 12.43
N ILE A 577 -6.08 -11.08 12.99
CA ILE A 577 -4.67 -11.11 13.43
C ILE A 577 -4.51 -12.13 14.57
N ASP A 578 -5.43 -12.16 15.53
CA ASP A 578 -5.44 -13.17 16.60
C ASP A 578 -5.54 -14.59 16.04
N ASN A 579 -6.38 -14.80 15.02
CA ASN A 579 -6.54 -16.09 14.36
C ASN A 579 -5.27 -16.50 13.57
N GLN A 580 -4.58 -15.54 12.95
CA GLN A 580 -3.30 -15.81 12.28
C GLN A 580 -2.21 -16.21 13.28
N LEU A 581 -2.16 -15.57 14.44
CA LEU A 581 -1.25 -15.95 15.53
C LEU A 581 -1.55 -17.38 16.02
N ARG A 582 -2.82 -17.68 16.31
CA ARG A 582 -3.25 -19.05 16.68
C ARG A 582 -2.90 -20.07 15.60
N GLY A 583 -3.06 -19.70 14.32
CA GLY A 583 -2.78 -20.55 13.17
C GLY A 583 -1.29 -20.90 12.96
N ARG A 584 -0.39 -20.34 13.78
CA ARG A 584 1.02 -20.76 13.80
C ARG A 584 1.21 -22.15 14.41
N SER A 585 0.26 -22.64 15.18
CA SER A 585 0.27 -23.93 15.86
C SER A 585 -0.88 -24.82 15.40
N GLY A 586 -0.75 -26.13 15.55
CA GLY A 586 -1.79 -27.11 15.21
C GLY A 586 -2.01 -27.27 13.72
N ARG A 587 -0.95 -27.47 12.93
CA ARG A 587 -0.96 -27.59 11.47
C ARG A 587 -0.97 -29.03 11.04
N GLN A 588 -1.63 -29.36 9.93
CA GLN A 588 -1.66 -30.70 9.32
C GLN A 588 -1.93 -31.82 10.34
N GLY A 589 -2.89 -31.60 11.26
CA GLY A 589 -3.24 -32.57 12.29
C GLY A 589 -2.29 -32.64 13.47
N ASP A 590 -1.25 -31.84 13.56
CA ASP A 590 -0.38 -31.77 14.73
C ASP A 590 -1.13 -31.19 15.94
N PRO A 591 -0.79 -31.60 17.17
CA PRO A 591 -1.29 -30.98 18.38
C PRO A 591 -0.74 -29.55 18.53
N GLY A 592 -1.42 -28.75 19.34
CA GLY A 592 -1.01 -27.40 19.66
C GLY A 592 -1.94 -26.79 20.68
N GLU A 593 -1.52 -25.68 21.26
CA GLU A 593 -2.33 -24.91 22.22
C GLU A 593 -2.20 -23.42 21.97
N SER A 594 -3.25 -22.65 22.28
CA SER A 594 -3.19 -21.19 22.28
C SER A 594 -3.88 -20.59 23.50
N GLU A 595 -3.33 -19.51 24.03
CA GLU A 595 -3.86 -18.81 25.20
C GLU A 595 -3.53 -17.32 25.14
N PHE A 596 -4.47 -16.45 25.46
CA PHE A 596 -4.27 -15.00 25.48
C PHE A 596 -4.33 -14.45 26.90
N TYR A 597 -3.37 -13.62 27.25
CA TYR A 597 -3.24 -12.91 28.53
C TYR A 597 -3.57 -11.44 28.30
N LEU A 598 -4.60 -10.93 28.95
CA LEU A 598 -5.17 -9.62 28.72
C LEU A 598 -5.21 -8.81 30.02
N SER A 599 -5.18 -7.49 29.92
CA SER A 599 -5.42 -6.59 31.04
C SER A 599 -6.53 -5.59 30.69
N LEU A 600 -7.24 -5.13 31.71
CA LEU A 600 -8.20 -4.04 31.54
C LEU A 600 -7.50 -2.70 31.22
N GLU A 601 -6.21 -2.61 31.50
CA GLU A 601 -5.36 -1.46 31.18
C GLU A 601 -4.79 -1.53 29.75
N ASP A 602 -5.03 -2.62 29.01
CA ASP A 602 -4.61 -2.72 27.60
C ASP A 602 -5.40 -1.72 26.75
N ASP A 603 -4.76 -1.16 25.71
CA ASP A 603 -5.33 -0.08 24.92
C ASP A 603 -6.68 -0.44 24.29
N LEU A 604 -6.86 -1.67 23.84
CA LEU A 604 -8.13 -2.16 23.34
C LEU A 604 -9.27 -2.02 24.36
N MET A 605 -9.00 -2.38 25.62
CA MET A 605 -10.00 -2.34 26.68
C MET A 605 -10.19 -0.92 27.21
N ARG A 606 -9.11 -0.13 27.32
CA ARG A 606 -9.13 1.27 27.75
C ARG A 606 -9.92 2.15 26.78
N LEU A 607 -9.69 2.02 25.48
CA LEU A 607 -10.27 2.91 24.46
C LEU A 607 -11.66 2.46 24.01
N PHE A 608 -11.91 1.17 23.92
CA PHE A 608 -13.13 0.61 23.30
C PHE A 608 -13.95 -0.31 24.23
N GLY A 609 -13.43 -0.63 25.42
CA GLY A 609 -14.13 -1.39 26.44
C GLY A 609 -15.37 -0.69 26.94
N SER A 610 -16.33 -1.43 27.50
CA SER A 610 -17.53 -0.82 28.06
C SER A 610 -17.24 -0.31 29.48
N GLU A 611 -17.65 0.92 29.79
CA GLU A 611 -17.59 1.52 31.13
C GLU A 611 -18.22 0.61 32.22
N ARG A 612 -19.18 -0.21 31.81
CA ARG A 612 -19.82 -1.19 32.71
C ARG A 612 -18.86 -2.26 33.23
N VAL A 613 -17.90 -2.67 32.39
CA VAL A 613 -16.89 -3.68 32.80
C VAL A 613 -15.95 -3.08 33.85
N SER A 614 -15.50 -1.86 33.65
CA SER A 614 -14.63 -1.15 34.62
C SER A 614 -15.31 -0.98 35.98
N VAL A 615 -16.55 -0.44 35.98
CA VAL A 615 -17.31 -0.25 37.24
C VAL A 615 -17.64 -1.56 37.95
N TRP A 616 -17.88 -2.64 37.18
CA TRP A 616 -18.16 -3.96 37.76
C TRP A 616 -16.92 -4.55 38.40
N MET A 617 -15.77 -4.34 37.81
CA MET A 617 -14.46 -4.82 38.30
C MET A 617 -13.98 -4.08 39.56
N GLU A 618 -14.22 -2.77 39.66
CA GLU A 618 -13.94 -2.02 40.89
C GLU A 618 -14.71 -2.57 42.09
N ARG A 619 -15.91 -3.12 41.86
CA ARG A 619 -16.76 -3.69 42.92
C ARG A 619 -16.31 -5.08 43.38
N LEU A 620 -15.62 -5.85 42.53
CA LEU A 620 -15.28 -7.27 42.79
C LEU A 620 -14.09 -7.45 43.76
N LYS A 621 -13.29 -6.40 44.09
CA LYS A 621 -12.14 -6.47 45.03
C LYS A 621 -11.22 -7.68 44.80
N LEU A 622 -11.04 -8.10 43.55
CA LEU A 622 -10.20 -9.23 43.20
C LEU A 622 -8.70 -8.93 43.32
N PRO A 623 -7.88 -9.92 43.74
CA PRO A 623 -6.42 -9.79 43.73
C PRO A 623 -5.90 -9.43 42.33
N GLU A 624 -4.77 -8.73 42.28
CA GLU A 624 -4.18 -8.28 41.01
C GLU A 624 -3.59 -9.44 40.18
N ASP A 625 -3.18 -10.51 40.84
CA ASP A 625 -2.49 -11.66 40.27
C ASP A 625 -3.45 -12.80 39.84
N GLU A 626 -4.76 -12.71 40.16
CA GLU A 626 -5.72 -13.75 39.78
C GLU A 626 -6.43 -13.42 38.48
N PRO A 627 -6.46 -14.39 37.52
CA PRO A 627 -7.16 -14.19 36.26
C PRO A 627 -8.68 -14.29 36.44
N ILE A 628 -9.37 -13.46 35.74
CA ILE A 628 -10.81 -13.40 35.70
C ILE A 628 -11.31 -14.11 34.46
N THR A 629 -11.97 -15.24 34.62
CA THR A 629 -12.60 -15.98 33.52
C THR A 629 -14.11 -15.79 33.58
N HIS A 630 -14.63 -14.80 32.86
CA HIS A 630 -16.07 -14.57 32.80
C HIS A 630 -16.54 -14.31 31.38
N GLY A 631 -17.57 -15.01 30.91
CA GLY A 631 -18.06 -14.93 29.53
C GLY A 631 -18.51 -13.52 29.09
N MET A 632 -18.90 -12.63 30.03
CA MET A 632 -19.21 -11.24 29.73
C MET A 632 -17.98 -10.44 29.29
N ILE A 633 -16.81 -10.74 29.82
CA ILE A 633 -15.56 -10.03 29.47
C ILE A 633 -15.15 -10.40 28.06
N ASN A 634 -15.16 -11.70 27.72
CA ASN A 634 -14.86 -12.17 26.39
C ASN A 634 -15.82 -11.53 25.34
N SER A 635 -17.11 -11.42 25.68
CA SER A 635 -18.07 -10.73 24.82
C SER A 635 -17.79 -9.23 24.70
N ALA A 636 -17.28 -8.58 25.75
CA ALA A 636 -16.92 -7.16 25.71
C ALA A 636 -15.69 -6.93 24.82
N ILE A 637 -14.68 -7.80 24.92
CA ILE A 637 -13.46 -7.77 24.08
C ILE A 637 -13.84 -7.94 22.60
N GLU A 638 -14.66 -8.97 22.29
CA GLU A 638 -15.12 -9.19 20.91
C GLU A 638 -15.90 -8.00 20.34
N LYS A 639 -16.75 -7.37 21.15
CA LYS A 639 -17.46 -6.15 20.75
C LYS A 639 -16.52 -4.96 20.54
N ALA A 640 -15.47 -4.84 21.36
CA ALA A 640 -14.46 -3.80 21.18
C ALA A 640 -13.72 -3.99 19.86
N GLN A 641 -13.25 -5.20 19.54
CA GLN A 641 -12.61 -5.52 18.26
C GLN A 641 -13.56 -5.22 17.07
N LYS A 642 -14.81 -5.66 17.12
CA LYS A 642 -15.78 -5.37 16.06
C LYS A 642 -16.02 -3.87 15.84
N LYS A 643 -15.94 -3.03 16.90
CA LYS A 643 -16.04 -1.58 16.75
C LYS A 643 -14.82 -0.98 16.03
N ILE A 644 -13.64 -1.50 16.33
CA ILE A 644 -12.41 -1.05 15.66
C ILE A 644 -12.41 -1.51 14.21
N GLU A 645 -12.73 -2.78 13.94
CA GLU A 645 -12.87 -3.34 12.59
C GLU A 645 -13.83 -2.47 11.76
N ALA A 646 -15.01 -2.13 12.30
CA ALA A 646 -15.99 -1.28 11.63
C ALA A 646 -15.49 0.15 11.38
N ARG A 647 -14.75 0.74 12.35
CA ARG A 647 -14.11 2.06 12.19
C ARG A 647 -13.07 2.03 11.08
N ASN A 648 -12.20 1.04 11.10
CA ASN A 648 -11.13 0.89 10.12
C ASN A 648 -11.69 0.65 8.71
N PHE A 649 -12.75 -0.14 8.59
CA PHE A 649 -13.49 -0.29 7.34
C PHE A 649 -14.07 1.06 6.87
N GLY A 650 -14.66 1.87 7.78
CA GLY A 650 -15.13 3.21 7.45
C GLY A 650 -14.03 4.12 6.90
N ILE A 651 -12.83 4.08 7.48
CA ILE A 651 -11.67 4.86 7.00
C ILE A 651 -11.27 4.41 5.60
N ARG A 652 -11.13 3.10 5.36
CA ARG A 652 -10.76 2.57 4.03
C ARG A 652 -11.82 2.87 2.98
N LYS A 653 -13.10 2.76 3.36
CA LYS A 653 -14.22 3.11 2.47
C LYS A 653 -14.19 4.58 2.09
N SER A 654 -14.02 5.48 3.05
CA SER A 654 -13.92 6.91 2.80
C SER A 654 -12.72 7.24 1.90
N LEU A 655 -11.54 6.63 2.16
CA LEU A 655 -10.37 6.79 1.30
C LEU A 655 -10.67 6.38 -0.15
N LEU A 656 -11.33 5.24 -0.34
CA LEU A 656 -11.69 4.74 -1.66
C LEU A 656 -12.71 5.64 -2.36
N GLU A 657 -13.73 6.15 -1.66
CA GLU A 657 -14.74 7.03 -2.23
C GLU A 657 -14.14 8.33 -2.80
N PHE A 658 -13.12 8.89 -2.16
CA PHE A 658 -12.37 10.04 -2.67
C PHE A 658 -11.43 9.64 -3.82
N ASP A 659 -10.72 8.52 -3.69
CA ASP A 659 -9.79 8.08 -4.74
C ASP A 659 -10.50 7.56 -5.99
N ASP A 660 -11.73 7.07 -5.89
CA ASP A 660 -12.53 6.65 -7.05
C ASP A 660 -12.78 7.83 -8.01
N VAL A 661 -12.99 9.03 -7.48
CA VAL A 661 -13.13 10.25 -8.29
C VAL A 661 -11.81 10.56 -8.99
N MET A 662 -10.71 10.59 -8.22
CA MET A 662 -9.37 10.80 -8.77
C MET A 662 -8.99 9.72 -9.79
N ASN A 663 -9.41 8.48 -9.57
CA ASN A 663 -9.10 7.34 -10.44
C ASN A 663 -9.74 7.46 -11.83
N LEU A 664 -10.95 8.02 -11.93
CA LEU A 664 -11.56 8.32 -13.23
C LEU A 664 -10.75 9.36 -14.00
N GLN A 665 -10.33 10.43 -13.32
CA GLN A 665 -9.51 11.48 -13.89
C GLN A 665 -8.11 10.96 -14.26
N ARG A 666 -7.49 10.16 -13.39
CA ARG A 666 -6.20 9.51 -13.64
C ARG A 666 -6.24 8.63 -14.89
N LYS A 667 -7.27 7.80 -15.03
CA LYS A 667 -7.44 6.97 -16.23
C LYS A 667 -7.50 7.80 -17.49
N ALA A 668 -8.31 8.87 -17.51
CA ALA A 668 -8.44 9.77 -18.67
C ALA A 668 -7.10 10.41 -19.05
N ILE A 669 -6.34 10.91 -18.06
CA ILE A 669 -5.03 11.53 -18.29
C ILE A 669 -4.00 10.49 -18.76
N TYR A 670 -3.93 9.33 -18.12
CA TYR A 670 -2.97 8.29 -18.48
C TYR A 670 -3.27 7.66 -19.84
N GLU A 671 -4.53 7.49 -20.20
CA GLU A 671 -4.93 7.04 -21.55
C GLU A 671 -4.52 8.05 -22.62
N ASN A 672 -4.82 9.35 -22.41
CA ASN A 672 -4.39 10.41 -23.32
C ASN A 672 -2.86 10.50 -23.45
N ARG A 673 -2.15 10.33 -22.33
CA ARG A 673 -0.69 10.31 -22.29
C ARG A 673 -0.11 9.13 -23.05
N ASN A 674 -0.69 7.95 -22.85
CA ASN A 674 -0.28 6.70 -23.54
C ASN A 674 -0.53 6.80 -25.05
N GLU A 675 -1.65 7.37 -25.44
CA GLU A 675 -1.95 7.65 -26.84
C GLU A 675 -0.89 8.57 -27.47
N ALA A 676 -0.55 9.67 -26.79
CA ALA A 676 0.50 10.59 -27.23
C ALA A 676 1.88 9.91 -27.32
N LEU A 677 2.20 9.02 -26.39
CA LEU A 677 3.45 8.24 -26.41
C LEU A 677 3.50 7.24 -27.55
N GLY A 678 2.37 6.59 -27.86
CA GLY A 678 2.27 5.52 -28.89
C GLY A 678 2.09 6.02 -30.31
N THR A 679 1.82 7.30 -30.52
CA THR A 679 1.52 7.89 -31.84
C THR A 679 2.73 8.68 -32.35
N ASP A 680 3.10 8.44 -33.61
CA ASP A 680 4.20 9.18 -34.26
C ASP A 680 3.72 10.52 -34.89
N ASN A 681 2.43 10.70 -35.02
CA ASN A 681 1.83 11.91 -35.59
C ASN A 681 0.70 12.46 -34.73
N LEU A 682 0.93 13.58 -34.05
CA LEU A 682 -0.03 14.25 -33.17
C LEU A 682 -0.68 15.47 -33.84
N LYS A 683 -0.38 15.78 -35.11
CA LYS A 683 -0.88 17.00 -35.83
C LYS A 683 -2.39 17.16 -35.69
N ASP A 684 -3.16 16.14 -36.03
CA ASP A 684 -4.64 16.23 -36.02
C ASP A 684 -5.17 16.46 -34.61
N LYS A 685 -4.53 15.84 -33.59
CA LYS A 685 -4.89 16.04 -32.18
C LYS A 685 -4.60 17.46 -31.72
N ILE A 686 -3.43 18.00 -32.06
CA ILE A 686 -3.04 19.40 -31.73
C ILE A 686 -3.96 20.39 -32.43
N LEU A 687 -4.22 20.21 -33.71
CA LEU A 687 -5.15 21.07 -34.46
C LEU A 687 -6.58 20.97 -33.91
N GLY A 688 -7.01 19.80 -33.47
CA GLY A 688 -8.28 19.63 -32.76
C GLY A 688 -8.33 20.41 -31.45
N MET A 689 -7.26 20.36 -30.63
CA MET A 689 -7.14 21.18 -29.41
C MET A 689 -7.21 22.67 -29.71
N LEU A 690 -6.50 23.15 -30.75
CA LEU A 690 -6.52 24.52 -31.20
C LEU A 690 -7.94 24.95 -31.58
N LYS A 691 -8.65 24.12 -32.35
CA LYS A 691 -10.03 24.40 -32.75
C LYS A 691 -10.95 24.56 -31.55
N ASP A 692 -10.85 23.64 -30.58
CA ASP A 692 -11.66 23.65 -29.36
C ASP A 692 -11.43 24.96 -28.58
N ILE A 693 -10.18 25.35 -28.37
CA ILE A 693 -9.83 26.58 -27.63
C ILE A 693 -10.30 27.85 -28.34
N ILE A 694 -10.00 27.96 -29.63
CA ILE A 694 -10.42 29.16 -30.39
C ILE A 694 -11.94 29.28 -30.39
N THR A 695 -12.64 28.17 -30.60
CA THR A 695 -14.11 28.15 -30.55
C THR A 695 -14.61 28.62 -29.17
N ALA A 696 -14.07 28.03 -28.09
CA ALA A 696 -14.48 28.38 -26.73
C ALA A 696 -14.23 29.87 -26.42
N LYS A 697 -13.05 30.43 -26.80
CA LYS A 697 -12.70 31.80 -26.56
C LYS A 697 -13.56 32.78 -27.36
N VAL A 698 -13.85 32.50 -28.62
CA VAL A 698 -14.76 33.30 -29.42
C VAL A 698 -16.15 33.33 -28.79
N TYR A 699 -16.67 32.18 -28.34
CA TYR A 699 -17.98 32.13 -27.68
C TYR A 699 -17.99 32.86 -26.33
N GLU A 700 -16.90 32.78 -25.56
CA GLU A 700 -16.72 33.52 -24.30
C GLU A 700 -16.73 35.03 -24.53
N LYS A 701 -15.88 35.53 -25.43
CA LYS A 701 -15.73 36.94 -25.72
C LYS A 701 -16.93 37.54 -26.49
N PHE A 702 -17.60 36.72 -27.27
CA PHE A 702 -18.80 37.09 -28.05
C PHE A 702 -20.09 36.69 -27.31
N ALA A 703 -20.10 36.72 -25.98
CA ALA A 703 -21.26 36.32 -25.20
C ALA A 703 -22.45 37.26 -25.37
N ALA A 704 -22.22 38.53 -25.67
CA ALA A 704 -23.25 39.53 -25.88
C ALA A 704 -24.21 39.19 -27.04
N GLU A 705 -25.46 39.65 -26.95
CA GLU A 705 -26.51 39.39 -27.93
C GLU A 705 -26.29 40.19 -29.23
N HIS A 706 -25.77 41.43 -29.09
CA HIS A 706 -25.45 42.27 -30.22
C HIS A 706 -23.96 42.21 -30.57
N LYS A 707 -23.64 42.16 -31.87
CA LYS A 707 -22.28 42.08 -32.38
C LYS A 707 -21.40 43.31 -32.02
N GLU A 708 -22.02 44.45 -31.84
CA GLU A 708 -21.37 45.73 -31.48
C GLU A 708 -20.83 45.67 -30.03
N ASP A 709 -21.40 44.81 -29.19
CA ASP A 709 -21.02 44.65 -27.79
C ASP A 709 -20.05 43.48 -27.59
N TRP A 710 -19.57 42.81 -28.63
CA TRP A 710 -18.61 41.75 -28.56
C TRP A 710 -17.23 42.28 -28.13
N ASP A 711 -16.56 41.57 -27.20
CA ASP A 711 -15.24 41.93 -26.66
C ASP A 711 -14.14 41.51 -27.65
N ILE A 712 -14.04 42.24 -28.76
CA ILE A 712 -13.05 41.99 -29.82
C ILE A 712 -11.64 42.31 -29.33
N ASP A 713 -11.50 43.46 -28.63
CA ASP A 713 -10.20 43.91 -28.13
C ASP A 713 -9.61 42.86 -27.18
N GLY A 714 -10.42 42.31 -26.24
CA GLY A 714 -9.98 41.25 -25.35
C GLY A 714 -9.75 39.91 -26.04
N LEU A 715 -10.38 39.63 -27.20
CA LEU A 715 -10.06 38.46 -28.01
C LEU A 715 -8.74 38.63 -28.77
N ASN A 716 -8.51 39.82 -29.35
CA ASN A 716 -7.28 40.12 -30.07
C ASN A 716 -6.07 40.09 -29.13
N GLU A 717 -6.16 40.75 -27.95
CA GLU A 717 -5.14 40.68 -26.91
C GLU A 717 -4.79 39.23 -26.54
N TYR A 718 -5.80 38.36 -26.37
CA TYR A 718 -5.58 36.94 -26.13
C TYR A 718 -4.88 36.25 -27.31
N LEU A 719 -5.29 36.51 -28.54
CA LEU A 719 -4.69 35.88 -29.74
C LEU A 719 -3.25 36.37 -29.97
N GLU A 720 -2.96 37.64 -29.71
CA GLU A 720 -1.60 38.18 -29.78
C GLU A 720 -0.71 37.58 -28.69
N ASP A 721 -1.20 37.52 -27.47
CA ASP A 721 -0.45 36.97 -26.32
C ASP A 721 -0.15 35.50 -26.44
N PHE A 722 -1.10 34.72 -26.95
CA PHE A 722 -0.96 33.25 -26.95
C PHE A 722 -0.46 32.70 -28.30
N TYR A 723 -0.82 33.30 -29.44
CA TYR A 723 -0.57 32.75 -30.79
C TYR A 723 0.20 33.66 -31.73
N VAL A 724 0.53 34.89 -31.35
CA VAL A 724 1.18 35.87 -32.21
C VAL A 724 0.33 36.16 -33.47
N TYR A 725 -0.97 36.36 -33.27
CA TYR A 725 -1.94 36.60 -34.33
C TYR A 725 -2.23 38.09 -34.48
N GLU A 726 -2.17 38.60 -35.72
CA GLU A 726 -2.58 39.95 -36.04
C GLU A 726 -3.81 39.88 -36.96
N GLU A 727 -4.87 40.67 -36.66
CA GLU A 727 -6.06 40.72 -37.50
C GLU A 727 -5.87 41.70 -38.63
N GLU A 728 -6.06 41.26 -39.86
CA GLU A 728 -5.92 42.11 -41.07
C GLU A 728 -7.10 43.05 -41.30
N ASP A 729 -8.32 42.78 -40.79
CA ASP A 729 -9.54 43.59 -40.95
C ASP A 729 -10.26 43.74 -39.62
N GLU A 730 -10.05 44.87 -38.93
CA GLU A 730 -10.64 45.21 -37.63
C GLU A 730 -12.19 45.15 -37.58
N LYS A 731 -12.86 45.11 -38.70
CA LYS A 731 -14.34 45.03 -38.79
C LYS A 731 -14.85 43.70 -39.36
N ALA A 732 -14.00 42.73 -39.55
CA ALA A 732 -14.39 41.45 -40.12
C ALA A 732 -15.44 40.71 -39.27
N TYR A 733 -15.41 40.86 -37.94
CA TYR A 733 -16.37 40.27 -37.03
C TYR A 733 -17.84 40.68 -37.30
N LEU A 734 -18.07 41.87 -37.82
CA LEU A 734 -19.42 42.34 -38.14
C LEU A 734 -20.09 41.56 -39.28
N LYS A 735 -19.29 40.99 -40.17
CA LYS A 735 -19.75 40.19 -41.32
C LYS A 735 -20.00 38.74 -41.04
N ASP A 736 -19.37 38.19 -39.99
CA ASP A 736 -19.39 36.76 -39.68
C ASP A 736 -20.39 36.40 -38.57
N THR A 737 -20.78 35.13 -38.48
CA THR A 737 -21.35 34.50 -37.27
C THR A 737 -20.23 34.17 -36.28
N LYS A 738 -20.57 33.82 -35.04
CA LYS A 738 -19.58 33.39 -34.05
C LYS A 738 -18.78 32.21 -34.59
N GLU A 739 -19.49 31.23 -35.19
CA GLU A 739 -18.89 30.06 -35.80
C GLU A 739 -17.96 30.42 -36.98
N GLY A 740 -18.43 31.30 -37.87
CA GLY A 740 -17.67 31.75 -39.05
C GLY A 740 -16.40 32.50 -38.65
N TYR A 741 -16.48 33.36 -37.63
CA TYR A 741 -15.31 34.07 -37.11
C TYR A 741 -14.31 33.09 -36.46
N ALA A 742 -14.77 32.17 -35.61
CA ALA A 742 -13.93 31.14 -35.01
C ALA A 742 -13.22 30.27 -36.06
N GLU A 743 -13.92 29.90 -37.13
CA GLU A 743 -13.34 29.10 -38.21
C GLU A 743 -12.31 29.89 -39.05
N ARG A 744 -12.51 31.20 -39.25
CA ARG A 744 -11.55 32.08 -39.90
C ARG A 744 -10.24 32.21 -39.08
N VAL A 745 -10.35 32.50 -37.77
CA VAL A 745 -9.19 32.56 -36.86
C VAL A 745 -8.46 31.24 -36.86
N TYR A 746 -9.19 30.16 -36.70
CA TYR A 746 -8.62 28.81 -36.73
C TYR A 746 -7.84 28.50 -38.01
N ASN A 747 -8.41 28.84 -39.21
CA ASN A 747 -7.74 28.59 -40.49
C ASN A 747 -6.49 29.46 -40.65
N ALA A 748 -6.49 30.69 -40.15
CA ALA A 748 -5.30 31.54 -40.14
C ALA A 748 -4.17 30.94 -39.29
N LEU A 749 -4.50 30.49 -38.10
CA LEU A 749 -3.54 29.81 -37.24
C LEU A 749 -3.05 28.46 -37.80
N VAL A 750 -3.92 27.69 -38.46
CA VAL A 750 -3.50 26.44 -39.15
C VAL A 750 -2.52 26.78 -40.30
N SER A 751 -2.72 27.91 -41.00
CA SER A 751 -1.79 28.33 -42.02
C SER A 751 -0.40 28.70 -41.45
N GLN A 752 -0.36 29.39 -40.30
CA GLN A 752 0.89 29.67 -39.59
C GLN A 752 1.57 28.39 -39.13
N TYR A 753 0.80 27.45 -38.57
CA TYR A 753 1.33 26.17 -38.16
C TYR A 753 1.95 25.37 -39.31
N ASN A 754 1.31 25.36 -40.52
CA ASN A 754 1.84 24.68 -41.70
C ASN A 754 3.12 25.36 -42.22
N LYS A 755 3.22 26.71 -42.16
CA LYS A 755 4.45 27.44 -42.49
C LYS A 755 5.59 27.04 -41.57
N LYS A 756 5.30 26.95 -40.26
CA LYS A 756 6.26 26.50 -39.24
C LYS A 756 6.72 25.08 -39.48
N GLU A 757 5.82 24.21 -39.92
CA GLU A 757 6.16 22.81 -40.28
C GLU A 757 7.11 22.76 -41.49
N GLU A 758 6.94 23.65 -42.49
CA GLU A 758 7.83 23.77 -43.62
C GLU A 758 9.22 24.30 -43.23
N GLU A 759 9.28 25.26 -42.30
CA GLU A 759 10.53 25.86 -41.81
C GLU A 759 11.34 24.90 -40.94
N ILE A 760 10.71 24.24 -40.00
CA ILE A 760 11.38 23.36 -39.01
C ILE A 760 11.60 21.93 -39.54
N GLY A 761 10.73 21.49 -40.43
CA GLY A 761 10.65 20.11 -40.93
C GLY A 761 9.69 19.27 -40.09
N SER A 762 8.90 18.45 -40.78
CA SER A 762 7.84 17.63 -40.17
C SER A 762 8.33 16.70 -39.08
N GLY A 763 9.48 16.06 -39.24
CA GLY A 763 10.01 15.12 -38.25
C GLY A 763 10.36 15.77 -36.91
N LEU A 764 11.00 16.95 -36.95
CA LEU A 764 11.37 17.66 -35.74
C LEU A 764 10.11 18.25 -35.04
N LEU A 765 9.16 18.76 -35.83
CA LEU A 765 7.92 19.30 -35.29
C LEU A 765 7.10 18.21 -34.60
N ARG A 766 6.98 16.98 -35.15
CA ARG A 766 6.33 15.83 -34.49
C ARG A 766 6.96 15.52 -33.13
N ASN A 767 8.29 15.54 -33.02
CA ASN A 767 8.98 15.33 -31.74
C ASN A 767 8.71 16.45 -30.75
N LEU A 768 8.67 17.71 -31.21
CA LEU A 768 8.35 18.87 -30.36
C LEU A 768 6.89 18.80 -29.85
N GLU A 769 5.95 18.45 -30.70
CA GLU A 769 4.53 18.25 -30.30
C GLU A 769 4.42 17.22 -29.19
N LYS A 770 5.07 16.09 -29.36
CA LYS A 770 5.08 15.01 -28.36
C LYS A 770 5.70 15.47 -27.04
N TYR A 771 6.87 16.12 -27.12
CA TYR A 771 7.57 16.62 -25.93
C TYR A 771 6.75 17.67 -25.17
N ILE A 772 6.25 18.69 -25.88
CA ILE A 772 5.49 19.79 -25.28
C ILE A 772 4.19 19.26 -24.66
N LEU A 773 3.44 18.42 -25.40
CA LEU A 773 2.19 17.84 -24.88
C LEU A 773 2.42 17.04 -23.60
N LEU A 774 3.44 16.18 -23.58
CA LEU A 774 3.77 15.38 -22.39
C LEU A 774 4.19 16.25 -21.21
N GLU A 775 5.04 17.23 -21.44
CA GLU A 775 5.51 18.14 -20.38
C GLU A 775 4.37 18.97 -19.80
N VAL A 776 3.49 19.50 -20.64
CA VAL A 776 2.32 20.28 -20.18
C VAL A 776 1.35 19.39 -19.42
N VAL A 777 1.06 18.19 -19.93
CA VAL A 777 0.18 17.23 -19.24
C VAL A 777 0.75 16.85 -17.87
N ASP A 778 2.02 16.51 -17.79
CA ASP A 778 2.66 16.10 -16.53
C ASP A 778 2.71 17.23 -15.51
N ASN A 779 2.99 18.48 -15.93
CA ASN A 779 2.98 19.66 -15.06
C ASN A 779 1.56 19.96 -14.54
N LYS A 780 0.56 20.01 -15.43
CA LYS A 780 -0.82 20.31 -15.05
C LYS A 780 -1.44 19.22 -14.20
N TRP A 781 -1.09 17.97 -14.44
CA TRP A 781 -1.53 16.86 -13.60
C TRP A 781 -0.95 16.97 -12.18
N ARG A 782 0.32 17.36 -12.02
CA ARG A 782 0.93 17.60 -10.70
C ARG A 782 0.26 18.73 -9.93
N GLU A 783 -0.02 19.86 -10.63
CA GLU A 783 -0.78 20.99 -10.06
C GLU A 783 -2.18 20.55 -9.61
N HIS A 784 -2.85 19.74 -10.43
CA HIS A 784 -4.17 19.21 -10.14
C HIS A 784 -4.18 18.29 -8.92
N LEU A 785 -3.21 17.38 -8.80
CA LEU A 785 -3.07 16.52 -7.61
C LEU A 785 -2.92 17.37 -6.34
N LYS A 786 -2.09 18.42 -6.38
CA LYS A 786 -1.93 19.35 -5.25
C LYS A 786 -3.25 20.08 -4.91
N ALA A 787 -4.00 20.51 -5.91
CA ALA A 787 -5.30 21.16 -5.71
C ALA A 787 -6.33 20.21 -5.09
N LEU A 788 -6.35 18.94 -5.52
CA LEU A 788 -7.23 17.91 -4.96
C LEU A 788 -6.85 17.54 -3.51
N ASP A 789 -5.57 17.48 -3.17
CA ASP A 789 -5.11 17.26 -1.80
C ASP A 789 -5.61 18.38 -0.87
N GLY A 790 -5.45 19.67 -1.28
CA GLY A 790 -5.97 20.80 -0.52
C GLY A 790 -7.51 20.83 -0.42
N LEU A 791 -8.21 20.42 -1.49
CA LEU A 791 -9.67 20.29 -1.47
C LEU A 791 -10.10 19.24 -0.45
N ARG A 792 -9.44 18.08 -0.43
CA ARG A 792 -9.75 16.95 0.48
C ARG A 792 -9.59 17.34 1.95
N GLU A 793 -8.59 18.14 2.30
CA GLU A 793 -8.40 18.62 3.67
C GLU A 793 -9.54 19.56 4.12
N SER A 794 -9.99 20.46 3.21
CA SER A 794 -10.98 21.47 3.52
C SER A 794 -12.43 20.97 3.43
N ILE A 795 -12.70 19.91 2.67
CA ILE A 795 -14.06 19.48 2.33
C ILE A 795 -14.90 19.07 3.56
N TYR A 796 -14.24 18.50 4.58
CA TYR A 796 -14.93 18.09 5.81
C TYR A 796 -15.54 19.24 6.59
N LEU A 797 -15.02 20.47 6.42
CA LEU A 797 -15.61 21.66 7.03
C LEU A 797 -17.01 21.97 6.47
N ARG A 798 -17.28 21.55 5.23
CA ARG A 798 -18.60 21.74 4.59
C ARG A 798 -19.69 20.81 5.17
N ALA A 799 -19.32 19.75 5.88
CA ALA A 799 -20.27 18.91 6.61
C ALA A 799 -21.05 19.69 7.68
N TYR A 800 -20.48 20.76 8.22
CA TYR A 800 -21.21 21.67 9.14
C TYR A 800 -22.39 22.38 8.45
N GLY A 801 -22.36 22.53 7.12
CA GLY A 801 -23.45 23.06 6.30
C GLY A 801 -24.47 22.00 5.85
N GLN A 802 -24.49 20.80 6.46
CA GLN A 802 -25.37 19.67 6.10
C GLN A 802 -25.20 19.16 4.65
N ARG A 803 -24.06 19.39 4.04
CA ARG A 803 -23.72 18.87 2.70
C ARG A 803 -22.88 17.61 2.84
N ASP A 804 -23.12 16.63 1.97
CA ASP A 804 -22.30 15.42 1.94
C ASP A 804 -20.90 15.72 1.37
N PRO A 805 -19.81 15.50 2.15
CA PRO A 805 -18.46 15.85 1.73
C PRO A 805 -18.01 15.16 0.43
N VAL A 806 -18.42 13.90 0.22
CA VAL A 806 -18.03 13.13 -0.98
C VAL A 806 -18.71 13.69 -2.23
N THR A 807 -19.99 14.06 -2.12
CA THR A 807 -20.73 14.67 -3.22
C THR A 807 -20.18 16.04 -3.59
N GLU A 808 -19.89 16.91 -2.59
CA GLU A 808 -19.25 18.20 -2.83
C GLU A 808 -17.86 18.05 -3.47
N TYR A 809 -17.08 17.07 -2.97
CA TYR A 809 -15.78 16.78 -3.55
C TYR A 809 -15.89 16.37 -5.03
N LYS A 810 -16.86 15.53 -5.39
CA LYS A 810 -17.11 15.12 -6.78
C LYS A 810 -17.39 16.33 -7.69
N ILE A 811 -18.26 17.23 -7.26
CA ILE A 811 -18.65 18.41 -8.03
C ILE A 811 -17.43 19.32 -8.25
N ILE A 812 -16.73 19.68 -7.18
CA ILE A 812 -15.62 20.64 -7.25
C ILE A 812 -14.42 20.05 -8.00
N SER A 813 -14.08 18.78 -7.73
CA SER A 813 -12.98 18.11 -8.42
C SER A 813 -13.23 17.96 -9.92
N SER A 814 -14.51 17.78 -10.34
CA SER A 814 -14.87 17.76 -11.77
C SER A 814 -14.64 19.12 -12.42
N GLN A 815 -15.02 20.22 -11.76
CA GLN A 815 -14.79 21.58 -12.25
C GLN A 815 -13.30 21.88 -12.41
N ILE A 816 -12.50 21.58 -11.36
CA ILE A 816 -11.03 21.79 -11.41
C ILE A 816 -10.40 20.92 -12.51
N PHE A 817 -10.93 19.71 -12.76
CA PHE A 817 -10.44 18.83 -13.82
C PHE A 817 -10.74 19.38 -15.22
N GLU A 818 -11.95 19.91 -15.45
CA GLU A 818 -12.33 20.54 -16.70
C GLU A 818 -11.47 21.77 -17.00
N GLU A 819 -11.22 22.61 -15.99
CA GLU A 819 -10.31 23.74 -16.08
C GLU A 819 -8.87 23.29 -16.42
N MET A 820 -8.37 22.24 -15.77
CA MET A 820 -7.06 21.68 -16.09
C MET A 820 -6.98 21.21 -17.55
N ILE A 821 -7.98 20.50 -18.05
CA ILE A 821 -8.01 20.04 -19.44
C ILE A 821 -8.00 21.23 -20.42
N SER A 822 -8.74 22.29 -20.10
CA SER A 822 -8.72 23.53 -20.90
C SER A 822 -7.32 24.15 -20.91
N HIS A 823 -6.67 24.28 -19.76
CA HIS A 823 -5.30 24.78 -19.64
C HIS A 823 -4.27 23.90 -20.37
N ILE A 824 -4.42 22.56 -20.35
CA ILE A 824 -3.55 21.66 -21.13
C ILE A 824 -3.64 21.99 -22.62
N LYS A 825 -4.86 22.09 -23.17
CA LYS A 825 -5.06 22.44 -24.57
C LYS A 825 -4.45 23.77 -24.91
N GLU A 826 -4.74 24.81 -24.11
CA GLU A 826 -4.28 26.18 -24.29
C GLU A 826 -2.74 26.30 -24.25
N GLN A 827 -2.11 25.75 -23.20
CA GLN A 827 -0.66 25.87 -23.08
C GLN A 827 0.09 25.02 -24.11
N THR A 828 -0.41 23.82 -24.44
CA THR A 828 0.20 22.99 -25.49
C THR A 828 0.20 23.71 -26.83
N THR A 829 -0.93 24.27 -27.22
CA THR A 829 -1.04 25.01 -28.51
C THR A 829 -0.22 26.30 -28.47
N SER A 830 -0.31 27.10 -27.42
CA SER A 830 0.47 28.31 -27.24
C SER A 830 1.98 28.10 -27.34
N PHE A 831 2.51 27.11 -26.60
CA PHE A 831 3.94 26.80 -26.64
C PHE A 831 4.39 26.36 -28.03
N LEU A 832 3.61 25.54 -28.72
CA LEU A 832 3.92 25.15 -30.10
C LEU A 832 4.00 26.32 -31.07
N PHE A 833 3.17 27.35 -30.91
CA PHE A 833 3.21 28.55 -31.74
C PHE A 833 4.39 29.49 -31.39
N LYS A 834 4.76 29.58 -30.10
CA LYS A 834 5.82 30.47 -29.61
C LYS A 834 7.24 29.89 -29.74
N VAL A 835 7.38 28.54 -29.74
CA VAL A 835 8.70 27.91 -29.87
C VAL A 835 9.37 28.35 -31.18
N ALA A 836 10.54 28.94 -31.10
CA ALA A 836 11.42 29.22 -32.23
C ALA A 836 12.62 28.26 -32.15
N VAL A 837 12.99 27.70 -33.29
CA VAL A 837 14.23 26.88 -33.36
C VAL A 837 15.37 27.87 -33.70
N LYS A 838 16.31 28.01 -32.76
CA LYS A 838 17.52 28.79 -33.00
C LYS A 838 18.38 28.10 -34.05
N THR A 839 18.81 28.83 -35.03
CA THR A 839 19.77 28.36 -36.02
C THR A 839 21.15 28.09 -35.36
N GLU A 840 22.00 27.32 -36.01
CA GLU A 840 23.37 27.08 -35.49
C GLU A 840 24.17 28.38 -35.28
N GLU A 841 23.92 29.39 -36.13
CA GLU A 841 24.53 30.71 -35.99
C GLU A 841 24.04 31.45 -34.75
N GLU A 842 22.75 31.36 -34.43
CA GLU A 842 22.19 31.95 -33.20
C GLU A 842 22.61 31.21 -31.92
N ARG A 843 22.87 29.90 -32.01
CA ARG A 843 23.43 29.15 -30.90
C ARG A 843 24.85 29.55 -30.60
N GLN A 844 25.69 29.67 -31.66
CA GLN A 844 27.04 30.14 -31.53
C GLN A 844 27.13 31.56 -30.97
N SER A 845 26.23 32.45 -31.35
CA SER A 845 26.19 33.81 -30.79
C SER A 845 25.78 33.87 -29.33
N VAL A 846 24.90 32.96 -28.88
CA VAL A 846 24.51 32.87 -27.46
C VAL A 846 25.63 32.21 -26.61
N GLU A 847 26.29 31.20 -27.14
CA GLU A 847 27.44 30.57 -26.48
C GLU A 847 28.61 31.59 -26.42
N GLU A 848 28.85 32.39 -27.44
CA GLU A 848 29.85 33.47 -27.42
C GLU A 848 29.47 34.55 -26.40
N PHE A 849 28.16 34.92 -26.25
CA PHE A 849 27.68 35.87 -25.24
C PHE A 849 27.82 35.32 -23.82
N GLU A 850 27.45 34.07 -23.58
CA GLU A 850 27.63 33.43 -22.27
C GLU A 850 29.12 33.24 -21.94
N GLU A 851 30.00 32.90 -22.91
CA GLU A 851 31.42 32.85 -22.71
C GLU A 851 32.06 34.23 -22.47
N GLU A 852 31.56 35.32 -23.10
CA GLU A 852 32.01 36.69 -22.84
C GLU A 852 31.55 37.20 -21.46
N ASP A 853 30.37 36.87 -20.99
CA ASP A 853 29.94 37.23 -19.64
C ASP A 853 30.67 36.43 -18.53
N VAL A 854 31.00 35.17 -18.79
CA VAL A 854 31.86 34.37 -17.90
C VAL A 854 33.31 34.90 -17.89
N LYS A 855 33.82 35.41 -19.02
CA LYS A 855 35.16 36.02 -19.09
C LYS A 855 35.23 37.41 -18.44
N LYS A 856 34.10 38.12 -18.27
CA LYS A 856 34.02 39.43 -17.60
C LYS A 856 34.04 39.35 -16.09
N VAL A 857 33.82 38.18 -15.49
CA VAL A 857 33.95 38.01 -14.03
C VAL A 857 35.48 37.91 -13.74
N ASN A 858 36.02 38.99 -13.25
CA ASN A 858 37.43 39.06 -12.87
C ASN A 858 37.71 37.99 -11.83
N SER A 859 38.65 37.11 -12.07
CA SER A 859 38.92 35.94 -11.20
C SER A 859 39.22 36.24 -9.72
N GLU A 860 39.48 37.53 -9.43
CA GLU A 860 39.77 38.04 -8.09
C GLU A 860 38.58 38.77 -7.42
N GLU A 861 37.47 38.98 -8.14
CA GLU A 861 36.26 39.59 -7.54
C GLU A 861 35.51 38.60 -6.69
N SER A 862 34.69 39.13 -5.76
CA SER A 862 33.88 38.29 -4.87
C SER A 862 32.83 37.50 -5.66
N CYS A 863 32.79 36.19 -5.42
CA CYS A 863 31.91 35.28 -6.14
C CYS A 863 30.43 35.71 -6.09
N PRO A 864 29.72 35.72 -7.20
CA PRO A 864 28.28 36.12 -7.25
C PRO A 864 27.38 35.21 -6.38
N CYS A 865 27.85 34.04 -5.93
CA CYS A 865 27.09 33.16 -5.02
C CYS A 865 26.97 33.69 -3.58
N GLY A 866 27.53 34.88 -3.27
CA GLY A 866 27.45 35.50 -1.92
C GLY A 866 28.36 34.90 -0.86
N SER A 867 29.28 33.99 -1.23
CA SER A 867 30.21 33.33 -0.29
C SER A 867 31.33 34.23 0.26
N GLY A 868 31.48 35.46 -0.28
CA GLY A 868 32.57 36.37 0.07
C GLY A 868 33.96 35.91 -0.35
N LYS A 869 34.09 34.83 -1.09
CA LYS A 869 35.39 34.31 -1.62
C LYS A 869 35.56 34.77 -3.07
N PRO A 870 36.84 34.95 -3.52
CA PRO A 870 37.11 35.17 -4.94
C PRO A 870 36.54 34.07 -5.83
N TYR A 871 36.03 34.42 -7.03
CA TYR A 871 35.40 33.48 -7.96
C TYR A 871 36.24 32.24 -8.28
N ASN A 872 37.54 32.42 -8.51
CA ASN A 872 38.51 31.34 -8.76
C ASN A 872 38.76 30.41 -7.57
N LYS A 873 38.29 30.75 -6.37
CA LYS A 873 38.39 29.95 -5.14
C LYS A 873 37.02 29.45 -4.64
N CYS A 874 35.98 29.64 -5.43
CA CYS A 874 34.59 29.26 -5.13
C CYS A 874 33.95 28.53 -6.30
N CYS A 875 33.04 29.15 -7.04
CA CYS A 875 32.30 28.53 -8.14
C CYS A 875 33.08 28.39 -9.46
N GLY A 876 34.20 29.05 -9.59
CA GLY A 876 35.10 28.96 -10.73
C GLY A 876 36.21 27.90 -10.60
N ARG A 877 36.05 26.90 -9.72
CA ARG A 877 37.03 25.85 -9.44
C ARG A 877 36.73 24.57 -10.20
#